data_f595675155dfa5036e837bd91e2ac683
#
_entry.id   f595675155dfa5036e837bd91e2ac683
#
_cell.length_a   1.000
_cell.length_b   1.000
_cell.length_c   1.000
_cell.angle_alpha   90.00
_cell.angle_beta   90.00
_cell.angle_gamma   90.00
#
_symmetry.space_group_name_H-M   'P 1'
#
loop_
_entity.id
_entity.type
_entity.pdbx_description
1 polymer ?
#
loop_
_entity_poly.entity_id
_entity_poly.type
_entity_poly.pdbx_seq_one_letter_code
_entity_poly.pdbx_strand_id
1 'polypeptide(L)'
;MAKVVETPLMKQYFDIKAKHPDAILLFRVGDFYEMYGEDAVIGAEILGIVQTKRANGVAQHVEMAGFPHHALDSYLPKLVRAGKRVAICDQLEDPKLTKKLVKRGITELVTPGVSINDNILNHKENNFLASIHFAKEVCGISFLDISTGEFMTAEGSIDYIDKLLNNFSPKEVLIERGNKKRFEEAFGPRFFIFELDDWIFTTSAAEDRLLKHFETKNLKGFGVQHLKLGIIASGAILYYLDQTQHTHISHITALSRIEEDRYVRLDKFTVRSLELVGTMNDEGTSLLDVIDKTISPMGSRMLRRWILFPLKDVKPIQERQEVVDYFFREPETKELLDTQLEQIGDLERIISKVAVGRVSPREVVQLKVALRAIEPIKEACMASEEPSLCRIGEQLNACALIRDRIEKEINNDPPSLVNKGGIIAKGVKEELDDLRAIAYSGKDYLLKVQQREIELTGIPSLKIAFNNVFGYYIEVRNTHKDKVPANWIRKQTLVNAERYITEELKEYEEKILGAEEKILALETRLFNELVLALTEYIPPIQMNANLIGRIDCLLSFAKAAEANKYIRPIVSDSDKIDIKGGRHPVIEKQLPLGEPYIANDVYLDDEKQQIIIITGPNMAGKSALLRQTALITLMAQIGCFVPAESAHIGIVDKIFTRVGASDNISVGESTFMVEMNEASDILNNMTSRSLVLFDELGRGTSTYDGISIAWAIVEYIHEHPNAKAKTLFATHYHELNEMERAFKRIKNYNVSVKEVGNKVIFLRKLIPGGSEHSFGIHVAKMAGMPKSIVKRSNEILKQLESENRQEGIGGKPVKAIASAAEGYQLSFFQLDDPVLSQVRDEIKNLDVNNLTPLEALNKLSEIKRIITGK
;
A
#
# COMPACT_ATOMS: atom_id res chain seq x y z
N MET A 1 28.50 -42.47 17.36
CA MET A 1 28.59 -41.08 16.88
C MET A 1 29.35 -40.27 17.91
N ALA A 2 30.53 -39.74 17.56
CA ALA A 2 31.33 -38.91 18.46
C ALA A 2 30.54 -37.63 18.76
N LYS A 3 30.37 -37.28 20.04
CA LYS A 3 29.77 -36.02 20.46
C LYS A 3 30.64 -34.88 19.88
N VAL A 4 30.07 -34.18 18.93
CA VAL A 4 30.66 -32.91 18.40
C VAL A 4 30.68 -31.95 19.58
N VAL A 5 31.89 -31.57 20.03
CA VAL A 5 32.04 -30.61 21.13
C VAL A 5 31.89 -29.21 20.54
N GLU A 6 30.67 -28.69 20.60
CA GLU A 6 30.39 -27.29 20.23
C GLU A 6 30.98 -26.31 21.25
N THR A 7 31.38 -25.13 20.78
CA THR A 7 31.78 -24.04 21.68
C THR A 7 30.57 -23.59 22.51
N PRO A 8 30.73 -23.14 23.77
CA PRO A 8 29.60 -22.68 24.59
C PRO A 8 28.77 -21.55 23.94
N LEU A 9 29.42 -20.70 23.14
CA LEU A 9 28.74 -19.63 22.39
C LEU A 9 27.84 -20.20 21.29
N MET A 10 28.36 -21.14 20.49
CA MET A 10 27.58 -21.77 19.41
C MET A 10 26.44 -22.61 19.94
N LYS A 11 26.62 -23.29 21.08
CA LYS A 11 25.52 -23.98 21.76
C LYS A 11 24.42 -23.02 22.15
N GLN A 12 24.75 -21.85 22.72
CA GLN A 12 23.76 -20.81 23.05
C GLN A 12 23.01 -20.31 21.81
N TYR A 13 23.73 -20.13 20.69
CA TYR A 13 23.13 -19.73 19.41
C TYR A 13 22.13 -20.79 18.92
N PHE A 14 22.52 -22.05 18.83
CA PHE A 14 21.65 -23.12 18.33
C PHE A 14 20.48 -23.40 19.26
N ASP A 15 20.64 -23.28 20.56
CA ASP A 15 19.54 -23.42 21.54
C ASP A 15 18.47 -22.33 21.36
N ILE A 16 18.89 -21.10 20.99
CA ILE A 16 17.97 -20.00 20.69
C ILE A 16 17.37 -20.18 19.30
N LYS A 17 18.20 -20.50 18.27
CA LYS A 17 17.74 -20.73 16.90
C LYS A 17 16.70 -21.86 16.80
N ALA A 18 16.86 -22.93 17.58
CA ALA A 18 15.90 -24.05 17.61
C ALA A 18 14.48 -23.62 18.04
N LYS A 19 14.34 -22.51 18.79
CA LYS A 19 13.04 -21.96 19.20
C LYS A 19 12.40 -21.07 18.11
N HIS A 20 13.20 -20.55 17.19
CA HIS A 20 12.79 -19.67 16.10
C HIS A 20 13.45 -20.11 14.77
N PRO A 21 13.13 -21.32 14.29
CA PRO A 21 13.79 -21.91 13.12
C PRO A 21 13.53 -21.13 11.83
N ASP A 22 12.41 -20.44 11.75
CA ASP A 22 11.89 -19.66 10.62
C ASP A 22 12.39 -18.21 10.57
N ALA A 23 13.09 -17.74 11.62
CA ALA A 23 13.60 -16.37 11.69
C ALA A 23 15.13 -16.32 11.53
N ILE A 24 15.64 -15.32 10.80
CA ILE A 24 17.08 -15.02 10.77
C ILE A 24 17.48 -14.51 12.15
N LEU A 25 18.43 -15.18 12.81
CA LEU A 25 18.88 -14.82 14.15
C LEU A 25 20.06 -13.85 14.09
N LEU A 26 19.83 -12.60 14.46
CA LEU A 26 20.89 -11.60 14.68
C LEU A 26 21.41 -11.74 16.12
N PHE A 27 22.53 -12.41 16.28
CA PHE A 27 23.09 -12.78 17.58
C PHE A 27 24.20 -11.83 18.01
N ARG A 28 24.01 -11.10 19.11
CA ARG A 28 24.95 -10.11 19.59
C ARG A 28 26.23 -10.75 20.14
N VAL A 29 27.38 -10.45 19.50
CA VAL A 29 28.71 -10.88 19.95
C VAL A 29 29.64 -9.66 20.02
N GLY A 30 29.87 -9.15 21.22
CA GLY A 30 30.61 -7.90 21.41
C GLY A 30 29.95 -6.72 20.67
N ASP A 31 30.65 -6.10 19.74
CA ASP A 31 30.18 -4.96 18.98
C ASP A 31 29.49 -5.33 17.65
N PHE A 32 29.23 -6.61 17.40
CA PHE A 32 28.63 -7.10 16.16
C PHE A 32 27.34 -7.86 16.43
N TYR A 33 26.42 -7.82 15.44
CA TYR A 33 25.42 -8.83 15.23
C TYR A 33 25.97 -9.85 14.23
N GLU A 34 26.03 -11.11 14.62
CA GLU A 34 26.53 -12.22 13.83
C GLU A 34 25.39 -13.19 13.50
N MET A 35 25.38 -13.69 12.28
CA MET A 35 24.49 -14.75 11.78
C MET A 35 25.34 -15.97 11.47
N TYR A 36 24.81 -17.19 11.68
CA TYR A 36 25.57 -18.43 11.46
C TYR A 36 24.77 -19.43 10.63
N GLY A 37 25.49 -20.33 9.95
CA GLY A 37 24.91 -21.39 9.13
C GLY A 37 24.08 -20.84 7.97
N GLU A 38 22.87 -21.35 7.78
CA GLU A 38 21.95 -20.94 6.71
C GLU A 38 21.55 -19.47 6.82
N ASP A 39 21.37 -18.96 8.05
CA ASP A 39 21.05 -17.55 8.27
C ASP A 39 22.17 -16.63 7.76
N ALA A 40 23.44 -17.05 7.85
CA ALA A 40 24.57 -16.30 7.35
C ALA A 40 24.61 -16.26 5.82
N VAL A 41 24.25 -17.36 5.16
CA VAL A 41 24.19 -17.43 3.68
C VAL A 41 23.10 -16.51 3.15
N ILE A 42 21.88 -16.68 3.65
CA ILE A 42 20.70 -15.89 3.24
C ILE A 42 20.92 -14.39 3.60
N GLY A 43 21.41 -14.14 4.83
CA GLY A 43 21.64 -12.77 5.29
C GLY A 43 22.74 -12.05 4.49
N ALA A 44 23.83 -12.73 4.16
CA ALA A 44 24.91 -12.14 3.38
C ALA A 44 24.47 -11.78 1.96
N GLU A 45 23.68 -12.64 1.32
CA GLU A 45 23.11 -12.41 -0.02
C GLU A 45 22.19 -11.16 -0.03
N ILE A 46 21.23 -11.08 0.90
CA ILE A 46 20.27 -9.98 0.97
C ILE A 46 20.96 -8.65 1.34
N LEU A 47 21.91 -8.69 2.26
CA LEU A 47 22.58 -7.50 2.79
C LEU A 47 23.73 -7.01 1.91
N GLY A 48 24.26 -7.86 1.03
CA GLY A 48 25.45 -7.58 0.22
C GLY A 48 26.73 -7.49 1.07
N ILE A 49 26.84 -8.30 2.16
CA ILE A 49 28.00 -8.34 3.06
C ILE A 49 28.83 -9.60 2.86
N VAL A 50 30.08 -9.55 3.30
CA VAL A 50 31.03 -10.67 3.12
C VAL A 50 30.63 -11.83 4.04
N GLN A 51 30.49 -13.02 3.45
CA GLN A 51 30.37 -14.28 4.17
C GLN A 51 31.76 -14.81 4.52
N THR A 52 31.95 -15.20 5.77
CA THR A 52 33.18 -15.77 6.31
C THR A 52 32.89 -17.13 7.00
N LYS A 53 33.88 -17.72 7.64
CA LYS A 53 33.71 -18.96 8.40
C LYS A 53 34.26 -18.80 9.82
N ARG A 54 33.51 -19.31 10.79
CA ARG A 54 33.95 -19.36 12.21
C ARG A 54 34.25 -20.77 12.63
N ALA A 55 35.31 -20.98 13.37
CA ALA A 55 35.66 -22.28 13.95
C ALA A 55 34.69 -22.64 15.08
N ASN A 56 34.11 -23.84 15.03
CA ASN A 56 33.21 -24.39 16.05
C ASN A 56 33.80 -25.72 16.61
N GLY A 57 34.73 -25.59 17.53
CA GLY A 57 35.39 -26.76 18.10
C GLY A 57 36.45 -27.41 17.18
N VAL A 58 36.88 -28.65 17.50
CA VAL A 58 37.95 -29.33 16.75
C VAL A 58 37.40 -29.75 15.37
N ALA A 59 37.87 -29.09 14.34
CA ALA A 59 37.69 -29.40 12.91
C ALA A 59 36.34 -29.04 12.23
N GLN A 60 35.43 -28.30 12.84
CA GLN A 60 34.24 -27.81 12.16
C GLN A 60 34.26 -26.29 11.96
N HIS A 61 33.92 -25.86 10.76
CA HIS A 61 33.68 -24.46 10.44
C HIS A 61 32.19 -24.26 10.14
N VAL A 62 31.62 -23.16 10.65
CA VAL A 62 30.23 -22.74 10.37
C VAL A 62 30.31 -21.44 9.59
N GLU A 63 29.50 -21.31 8.55
CA GLU A 63 29.33 -20.07 7.80
C GLU A 63 28.93 -18.95 8.76
N MET A 64 29.51 -17.77 8.58
CA MET A 64 29.28 -16.60 9.40
C MET A 64 29.19 -15.34 8.52
N ALA A 65 28.23 -14.49 8.82
CA ALA A 65 28.16 -13.13 8.32
C ALA A 65 27.75 -12.21 9.45
N GLY A 66 28.18 -10.97 9.44
CA GLY A 66 27.85 -10.04 10.51
C GLY A 66 28.13 -8.59 10.15
N PHE A 67 27.57 -7.70 10.95
CA PHE A 67 27.74 -6.26 10.81
C PHE A 67 27.82 -5.60 12.20
N PRO A 68 28.39 -4.38 12.30
CA PRO A 68 28.47 -3.67 13.57
C PRO A 68 27.09 -3.39 14.16
N HIS A 69 26.90 -3.57 15.47
CA HIS A 69 25.60 -3.46 16.11
C HIS A 69 24.94 -2.08 15.94
N HIS A 70 25.74 -1.02 15.89
CA HIS A 70 25.23 0.34 15.66
C HIS A 70 24.70 0.56 14.24
N ALA A 71 24.93 -0.37 13.33
CA ALA A 71 24.41 -0.34 11.96
C ALA A 71 23.10 -1.14 11.80
N LEU A 72 22.49 -1.64 12.89
CA LEU A 72 21.23 -2.41 12.87
C LEU A 72 20.15 -1.68 12.08
N ASP A 73 19.96 -0.39 12.32
CA ASP A 73 18.95 0.43 11.64
C ASP A 73 19.11 0.53 10.12
N SER A 74 20.32 0.25 9.61
CA SER A 74 20.60 0.24 8.16
C SER A 74 20.41 -1.14 7.51
N TYR A 75 20.66 -2.22 8.28
CA TYR A 75 20.63 -3.59 7.75
C TYR A 75 19.30 -4.32 8.01
N LEU A 76 18.69 -4.12 9.18
CA LEU A 76 17.42 -4.74 9.54
C LEU A 76 16.30 -4.46 8.50
N PRO A 77 16.12 -3.23 8.00
CA PRO A 77 15.11 -2.93 7.00
C PRO A 77 15.26 -3.74 5.71
N LYS A 78 16.49 -4.04 5.28
CA LYS A 78 16.74 -4.83 4.07
C LYS A 78 16.27 -6.27 4.22
N LEU A 79 16.52 -6.89 5.37
CA LEU A 79 16.06 -8.25 5.66
C LEU A 79 14.53 -8.33 5.72
N VAL A 80 13.90 -7.40 6.45
CA VAL A 80 12.44 -7.38 6.63
C VAL A 80 11.72 -7.08 5.31
N ARG A 81 12.21 -6.12 4.50
CA ARG A 81 11.66 -5.84 3.16
C ARG A 81 11.83 -7.00 2.18
N ALA A 82 12.85 -7.83 2.37
CA ALA A 82 13.01 -9.09 1.63
C ALA A 82 12.06 -10.21 2.12
N GLY A 83 11.09 -9.90 2.99
CA GLY A 83 10.11 -10.84 3.52
C GLY A 83 10.65 -11.77 4.59
N LYS A 84 11.80 -11.45 5.23
CA LYS A 84 12.37 -12.30 6.27
C LYS A 84 11.91 -11.87 7.66
N ARG A 85 11.62 -12.85 8.51
CA ARG A 85 11.45 -12.67 9.95
C ARG A 85 12.83 -12.59 10.58
N VAL A 86 13.05 -11.66 11.49
CA VAL A 86 14.36 -11.39 12.09
C VAL A 86 14.25 -11.40 13.61
N ALA A 87 14.95 -12.32 14.26
CA ALA A 87 15.04 -12.38 15.72
C ALA A 87 16.31 -11.60 16.19
N ILE A 88 16.09 -10.53 16.93
CA ILE A 88 17.16 -9.74 17.53
C ILE A 88 17.49 -10.34 18.89
N CYS A 89 18.72 -10.79 19.05
CA CYS A 89 19.19 -11.45 20.27
C CYS A 89 20.32 -10.63 20.90
N ASP A 90 20.02 -9.96 22.00
CA ASP A 90 20.94 -9.10 22.74
C ASP A 90 21.51 -9.74 24.00
N GLN A 91 22.54 -9.14 24.54
CA GLN A 91 23.14 -9.46 25.83
C GLN A 91 22.24 -8.97 26.95
N LEU A 92 21.79 -9.87 27.82
CA LEU A 92 20.89 -9.56 28.95
C LEU A 92 21.67 -9.16 30.22
N GLU A 93 23.01 -9.25 30.18
CA GLU A 93 23.90 -8.98 31.30
C GLU A 93 25.06 -8.10 30.81
N ASP A 94 25.56 -7.21 31.68
CA ASP A 94 26.75 -6.42 31.38
C ASP A 94 28.00 -7.34 31.29
N PRO A 95 28.68 -7.38 30.12
CA PRO A 95 29.91 -8.18 29.95
C PRO A 95 31.00 -7.87 30.96
N LYS A 96 31.04 -6.65 31.50
CA LYS A 96 32.06 -6.21 32.48
C LYS A 96 31.85 -6.80 33.87
N LEU A 97 30.59 -7.17 34.19
CA LEU A 97 30.22 -7.69 35.51
C LEU A 97 30.24 -9.24 35.60
N THR A 98 30.36 -9.92 34.44
CA THR A 98 30.28 -11.39 34.40
C THR A 98 31.62 -12.00 33.96
N LYS A 99 32.08 -13.01 34.76
CA LYS A 99 33.27 -13.82 34.40
C LYS A 99 32.93 -15.06 33.58
N LYS A 100 31.63 -15.32 33.37
CA LYS A 100 31.06 -16.47 32.60
C LYS A 100 30.64 -15.99 31.21
N LEU A 101 30.21 -16.94 30.38
CA LEU A 101 29.57 -16.59 29.11
C LEU A 101 28.33 -15.69 29.36
N VAL A 102 28.30 -14.52 28.75
CA VAL A 102 27.20 -13.54 28.87
C VAL A 102 25.89 -14.19 28.42
N LYS A 103 24.86 -14.09 29.25
CA LYS A 103 23.52 -14.57 28.91
C LYS A 103 22.90 -13.69 27.84
N ARG A 104 22.32 -14.34 26.82
CA ARG A 104 21.63 -13.69 25.70
C ARG A 104 20.21 -14.17 25.59
N GLY A 105 19.35 -13.33 25.06
CA GLY A 105 17.94 -13.66 24.80
C GLY A 105 17.38 -12.81 23.68
N ILE A 106 16.27 -13.28 23.12
CA ILE A 106 15.56 -12.51 22.09
C ILE A 106 14.88 -11.34 22.79
N THR A 107 15.19 -10.14 22.32
CA THR A 107 14.60 -8.88 22.77
C THR A 107 13.45 -8.44 21.88
N GLU A 108 13.47 -8.85 20.61
CA GLU A 108 12.43 -8.53 19.64
C GLU A 108 12.45 -9.52 18.47
N LEU A 109 11.26 -9.86 17.96
CA LEU A 109 11.10 -10.58 16.71
C LEU A 109 10.41 -9.64 15.71
N VAL A 110 11.18 -9.09 14.77
CA VAL A 110 10.67 -8.18 13.74
C VAL A 110 10.22 -8.98 12.53
N THR A 111 9.00 -8.73 12.07
CA THR A 111 8.41 -9.39 10.90
C THR A 111 7.88 -8.37 9.91
N PRO A 112 7.58 -8.76 8.66
CA PRO A 112 7.03 -7.82 7.67
C PRO A 112 5.75 -7.12 8.13
N GLY A 113 4.88 -7.83 8.88
CA GLY A 113 3.61 -7.29 9.39
C GLY A 113 3.72 -6.59 10.74
N VAL A 114 4.82 -6.81 11.49
CA VAL A 114 4.98 -6.28 12.85
C VAL A 114 6.27 -5.50 12.93
N SER A 115 6.19 -4.20 12.71
CA SER A 115 7.32 -3.28 12.81
C SER A 115 6.88 -1.88 13.26
N ILE A 116 7.68 -1.27 14.13
CA ILE A 116 7.53 0.12 14.61
C ILE A 116 8.70 0.99 14.12
N ASN A 117 9.68 0.39 13.44
CA ASN A 117 10.88 1.08 12.98
C ASN A 117 10.60 1.90 11.71
N ASP A 118 10.77 3.23 11.79
CA ASP A 118 10.51 4.16 10.68
C ASP A 118 11.34 3.86 9.42
N ASN A 119 12.53 3.26 9.55
CA ASN A 119 13.35 2.90 8.41
C ASN A 119 12.79 1.71 7.60
N ILE A 120 11.88 0.93 8.21
CA ILE A 120 11.16 -0.17 7.55
C ILE A 120 9.88 0.34 6.92
N LEU A 121 9.18 1.25 7.61
CA LEU A 121 7.85 1.72 7.27
C LEU A 121 7.87 2.78 6.16
N ASN A 122 6.82 2.78 5.33
CA ASN A 122 6.50 3.91 4.46
C ASN A 122 5.61 4.89 5.25
N HIS A 123 5.98 6.18 5.27
CA HIS A 123 5.22 7.19 6.02
C HIS A 123 3.80 7.41 5.49
N LYS A 124 3.61 7.25 4.18
CA LYS A 124 2.31 7.46 3.50
C LYS A 124 1.41 6.23 3.46
N GLU A 125 1.86 5.08 3.98
CA GLU A 125 1.12 3.82 3.94
C GLU A 125 1.04 3.17 5.32
N ASN A 126 -0.06 2.43 5.54
CA ASN A 126 -0.19 1.55 6.69
C ASN A 126 0.64 0.27 6.49
N ASN A 127 1.06 -0.34 7.60
CA ASN A 127 1.77 -1.62 7.62
C ASN A 127 0.92 -2.68 8.30
N PHE A 128 -0.06 -3.23 7.57
CA PHE A 128 -1.00 -4.17 8.14
C PHE A 128 -0.45 -5.58 8.29
N LEU A 129 -0.65 -6.13 9.48
CA LEU A 129 -0.71 -7.55 9.77
C LEU A 129 -2.17 -7.98 9.64
N ALA A 130 -2.45 -9.08 8.95
CA ALA A 130 -3.80 -9.66 8.90
C ALA A 130 -3.86 -11.04 9.57
N SER A 131 -5.03 -11.44 10.01
CA SER A 131 -5.33 -12.81 10.43
C SER A 131 -6.64 -13.27 9.83
N ILE A 132 -6.70 -14.52 9.37
CA ILE A 132 -7.91 -15.12 8.77
C ILE A 132 -8.25 -16.42 9.47
N HIS A 133 -9.52 -16.54 9.81
CA HIS A 133 -10.11 -17.79 10.28
C HIS A 133 -11.20 -18.27 9.32
N PHE A 134 -11.07 -19.51 8.84
CA PHE A 134 -12.00 -20.12 7.89
C PHE A 134 -13.10 -20.90 8.61
N ALA A 135 -14.37 -20.58 8.37
CA ALA A 135 -15.48 -21.50 8.56
C ALA A 135 -15.80 -22.21 7.22
N LYS A 136 -17.02 -22.71 7.02
CA LYS A 136 -17.37 -23.43 5.76
C LYS A 136 -17.27 -22.53 4.52
N GLU A 137 -18.16 -21.56 4.40
CA GLU A 137 -18.27 -20.63 3.26
C GLU A 137 -18.04 -19.17 3.68
N VAL A 138 -17.88 -18.92 4.97
CA VAL A 138 -17.69 -17.61 5.57
C VAL A 138 -16.33 -17.58 6.26
N CYS A 139 -15.65 -16.45 6.18
CA CYS A 139 -14.37 -16.22 6.84
C CYS A 139 -14.45 -15.00 7.76
N GLY A 140 -13.73 -15.06 8.88
CA GLY A 140 -13.43 -13.89 9.68
C GLY A 140 -12.04 -13.37 9.34
N ILE A 141 -11.89 -12.07 9.25
CA ILE A 141 -10.60 -11.41 9.03
C ILE A 141 -10.39 -10.28 10.03
N SER A 142 -9.17 -10.07 10.41
CA SER A 142 -8.77 -8.91 11.18
C SER A 142 -7.48 -8.30 10.64
N PHE A 143 -7.35 -6.98 10.74
CA PHE A 143 -6.19 -6.20 10.32
C PHE A 143 -5.69 -5.36 11.49
N LEU A 144 -4.39 -5.34 11.70
CA LEU A 144 -3.73 -4.49 12.69
C LEU A 144 -2.52 -3.80 12.07
N ASP A 145 -2.45 -2.48 12.22
CA ASP A 145 -1.20 -1.73 12.04
C ASP A 145 -0.65 -1.36 13.43
N ILE A 146 0.39 -2.09 13.87
CA ILE A 146 1.00 -1.85 15.18
C ILE A 146 1.66 -0.47 15.28
N SER A 147 2.07 0.11 14.16
CA SER A 147 2.73 1.42 14.13
C SER A 147 1.78 2.59 14.37
N THR A 148 0.48 2.39 14.14
CA THR A 148 -0.58 3.42 14.32
C THR A 148 -1.58 3.04 15.41
N GLY A 149 -1.67 1.76 15.77
CA GLY A 149 -2.67 1.22 16.70
C GLY A 149 -4.03 0.96 16.05
N GLU A 150 -4.13 1.05 14.73
CA GLU A 150 -5.38 0.81 14.01
C GLU A 150 -5.68 -0.69 13.96
N PHE A 151 -6.81 -1.09 14.58
CA PHE A 151 -7.24 -2.48 14.68
C PHE A 151 -8.67 -2.63 14.19
N MET A 152 -8.87 -3.46 13.14
CA MET A 152 -10.14 -3.60 12.47
C MET A 152 -10.48 -5.08 12.25
N THR A 153 -11.79 -5.38 12.19
CA THR A 153 -12.26 -6.75 11.93
C THR A 153 -13.50 -6.77 11.05
N ALA A 154 -13.65 -7.85 10.29
CA ALA A 154 -14.81 -8.13 9.46
C ALA A 154 -15.12 -9.63 9.42
N GLU A 155 -16.32 -9.96 8.96
CA GLU A 155 -16.78 -11.32 8.71
C GLU A 155 -17.64 -11.33 7.46
N GLY A 156 -17.45 -12.30 6.55
CA GLY A 156 -18.21 -12.35 5.32
C GLY A 156 -17.78 -13.49 4.39
N SER A 157 -18.30 -13.45 3.15
CA SER A 157 -17.95 -14.41 2.10
C SER A 157 -16.47 -14.34 1.71
N ILE A 158 -15.97 -15.40 1.08
CA ILE A 158 -14.59 -15.45 0.56
C ILE A 158 -14.32 -14.27 -0.39
N ASP A 159 -15.28 -13.92 -1.27
CA ASP A 159 -15.15 -12.79 -2.20
C ASP A 159 -15.03 -11.45 -1.48
N TYR A 160 -15.79 -11.24 -0.40
CA TYR A 160 -15.68 -10.04 0.41
C TYR A 160 -14.31 -9.94 1.09
N ILE A 161 -13.84 -11.05 1.65
CA ILE A 161 -12.52 -11.10 2.30
C ILE A 161 -11.38 -10.90 1.28
N ASP A 162 -11.47 -11.46 0.04
CA ASP A 162 -10.48 -11.19 -1.02
C ASP A 162 -10.38 -9.68 -1.34
N LYS A 163 -11.51 -8.99 -1.39
CA LYS A 163 -11.54 -7.53 -1.59
C LYS A 163 -10.84 -6.78 -0.46
N LEU A 164 -11.12 -7.13 0.79
CA LEU A 164 -10.45 -6.51 1.93
C LEU A 164 -8.93 -6.78 1.91
N LEU A 165 -8.51 -8.01 1.63
CA LEU A 165 -7.09 -8.35 1.49
C LEU A 165 -6.40 -7.53 0.39
N ASN A 166 -7.07 -7.33 -0.74
CA ASN A 166 -6.54 -6.52 -1.84
C ASN A 166 -6.43 -5.03 -1.46
N ASN A 167 -7.46 -4.47 -0.81
CA ASN A 167 -7.52 -3.05 -0.48
C ASN A 167 -6.57 -2.69 0.67
N PHE A 168 -6.49 -3.52 1.71
CA PHE A 168 -5.56 -3.30 2.83
C PHE A 168 -4.13 -3.75 2.53
N SER A 169 -3.94 -4.68 1.57
CA SER A 169 -2.62 -5.20 1.14
C SER A 169 -1.69 -5.53 2.31
N PRO A 170 -2.09 -6.44 3.22
CA PRO A 170 -1.31 -6.76 4.40
C PRO A 170 0.07 -7.30 4.02
N LYS A 171 1.08 -6.93 4.81
CA LYS A 171 2.47 -7.38 4.60
C LYS A 171 2.71 -8.79 5.11
N GLU A 172 1.84 -9.27 6.00
CA GLU A 172 1.89 -10.61 6.59
C GLU A 172 0.47 -11.07 6.93
N VAL A 173 0.18 -12.35 6.73
CA VAL A 173 -1.14 -12.96 7.01
C VAL A 173 -0.98 -14.17 7.90
N LEU A 174 -1.67 -14.17 9.03
CA LEU A 174 -1.73 -15.26 9.98
C LEU A 174 -2.89 -16.19 9.64
N ILE A 175 -2.63 -17.49 9.60
CA ILE A 175 -3.66 -18.52 9.37
C ILE A 175 -3.48 -19.69 10.33
N GLU A 176 -4.52 -20.47 10.50
CA GLU A 176 -4.49 -21.72 11.23
C GLU A 176 -3.64 -22.75 10.49
N ARG A 177 -2.84 -23.54 11.23
CA ARG A 177 -1.97 -24.57 10.68
C ARG A 177 -2.75 -25.56 9.81
N GLY A 178 -2.19 -25.88 8.63
CA GLY A 178 -2.81 -26.78 7.66
C GLY A 178 -3.80 -26.11 6.68
N ASN A 179 -4.13 -24.85 6.86
CA ASN A 179 -5.03 -24.11 5.97
C ASN A 179 -4.31 -23.37 4.83
N LYS A 180 -2.98 -23.50 4.70
CA LYS A 180 -2.20 -22.79 3.68
C LYS A 180 -2.69 -23.05 2.25
N LYS A 181 -2.93 -24.32 1.91
CA LYS A 181 -3.44 -24.70 0.57
C LYS A 181 -4.80 -24.06 0.30
N ARG A 182 -5.73 -24.14 1.27
CA ARG A 182 -7.06 -23.51 1.17
C ARG A 182 -6.97 -22.00 0.99
N PHE A 183 -6.03 -21.35 1.70
CA PHE A 183 -5.79 -19.92 1.58
C PHE A 183 -5.26 -19.55 0.18
N GLU A 184 -4.26 -20.28 -0.32
CA GLU A 184 -3.67 -20.04 -1.65
C GLU A 184 -4.66 -20.30 -2.79
N GLU A 185 -5.55 -21.29 -2.65
CA GLU A 185 -6.64 -21.55 -3.59
C GLU A 185 -7.70 -20.42 -3.59
N ALA A 186 -8.00 -19.84 -2.42
CA ALA A 186 -9.00 -18.77 -2.30
C ALA A 186 -8.47 -17.38 -2.68
N PHE A 187 -7.23 -17.03 -2.32
CA PHE A 187 -6.71 -15.67 -2.38
C PHE A 187 -5.41 -15.52 -3.20
N GLY A 188 -4.86 -16.64 -3.68
CA GLY A 188 -3.62 -16.68 -4.46
C GLY A 188 -2.33 -16.72 -3.59
N PRO A 189 -1.17 -17.06 -4.20
CA PRO A 189 0.09 -17.31 -3.48
C PRO A 189 0.92 -16.07 -3.15
N ARG A 190 0.43 -14.87 -3.43
CA ARG A 190 1.18 -13.61 -3.34
C ARG A 190 1.44 -13.09 -1.92
N PHE A 191 0.76 -13.64 -0.91
CA PHE A 191 0.82 -13.16 0.47
C PHE A 191 1.93 -13.87 1.25
N PHE A 192 2.59 -13.13 2.14
CA PHE A 192 3.49 -13.72 3.12
C PHE A 192 2.66 -14.34 4.25
N ILE A 193 2.64 -15.68 4.32
CA ILE A 193 1.77 -16.44 5.22
C ILE A 193 2.58 -16.96 6.40
N PHE A 194 2.04 -16.82 7.61
CA PHE A 194 2.53 -17.48 8.82
C PHE A 194 1.44 -18.34 9.46
N GLU A 195 1.77 -19.62 9.73
CA GLU A 195 0.83 -20.58 10.30
C GLU A 195 0.96 -20.62 11.83
N LEU A 196 -0.16 -20.45 12.51
CA LEU A 196 -0.29 -20.60 13.97
C LEU A 196 -1.03 -21.89 14.32
N ASP A 197 -0.84 -22.39 15.55
CA ASP A 197 -1.51 -23.59 16.02
C ASP A 197 -3.03 -23.41 16.12
N ASP A 198 -3.77 -24.48 15.88
CA ASP A 198 -5.24 -24.53 15.80
C ASP A 198 -5.94 -24.06 17.08
N TRP A 199 -5.39 -24.38 18.26
CA TRP A 199 -5.96 -23.99 19.55
C TRP A 199 -6.03 -22.44 19.75
N ILE A 200 -5.25 -21.69 19.00
CA ILE A 200 -5.26 -20.22 19.05
C ILE A 200 -6.55 -19.67 18.41
N PHE A 201 -7.05 -20.37 17.38
CA PHE A 201 -8.25 -19.99 16.63
C PHE A 201 -9.53 -20.55 17.25
N THR A 202 -9.65 -20.44 18.57
CA THR A 202 -10.85 -20.82 19.32
C THR A 202 -11.54 -19.59 19.89
N THR A 203 -12.88 -19.60 19.95
CA THR A 203 -13.68 -18.45 20.42
C THR A 203 -13.30 -18.05 21.84
N SER A 204 -13.17 -19.00 22.77
CA SER A 204 -12.86 -18.69 24.17
C SER A 204 -11.47 -18.09 24.34
N ALA A 205 -10.45 -18.65 23.67
CA ALA A 205 -9.09 -18.12 23.74
C ALA A 205 -8.97 -16.72 23.13
N ALA A 206 -9.71 -16.45 22.06
CA ALA A 206 -9.74 -15.14 21.40
C ALA A 206 -10.47 -14.09 22.23
N GLU A 207 -11.67 -14.41 22.73
CA GLU A 207 -12.45 -13.50 23.59
C GLU A 207 -11.68 -13.16 24.88
N ASP A 208 -11.11 -14.15 25.58
CA ASP A 208 -10.35 -13.93 26.81
C ASP A 208 -9.17 -12.97 26.59
N ARG A 209 -8.45 -13.10 25.46
CA ARG A 209 -7.34 -12.18 25.11
C ARG A 209 -7.82 -10.76 24.83
N LEU A 210 -8.88 -10.60 24.05
CA LEU A 210 -9.45 -9.30 23.72
C LEU A 210 -10.01 -8.62 24.96
N LEU A 211 -10.76 -9.34 25.82
CA LEU A 211 -11.31 -8.80 27.05
C LEU A 211 -10.20 -8.35 28.02
N LYS A 212 -9.14 -9.17 28.12
CA LYS A 212 -7.96 -8.82 28.92
C LYS A 212 -7.23 -7.60 28.38
N HIS A 213 -7.02 -7.52 27.05
CA HIS A 213 -6.31 -6.42 26.42
C HIS A 213 -7.06 -5.10 26.56
N PHE A 214 -8.37 -5.08 26.30
CA PHE A 214 -9.20 -3.87 26.41
C PHE A 214 -9.72 -3.60 27.82
N GLU A 215 -9.38 -4.44 28.82
CA GLU A 215 -9.82 -4.31 30.21
C GLU A 215 -11.34 -4.19 30.35
N THR A 216 -12.10 -4.95 29.51
CA THR A 216 -13.56 -4.89 29.43
C THR A 216 -14.20 -6.24 29.82
N LYS A 217 -15.49 -6.17 30.19
CA LYS A 217 -16.28 -7.36 30.52
C LYS A 217 -16.96 -8.00 29.29
N ASN A 218 -17.08 -7.27 28.20
CA ASN A 218 -17.68 -7.74 26.95
C ASN A 218 -17.24 -6.84 25.77
N LEU A 219 -17.44 -7.33 24.54
CA LEU A 219 -17.06 -6.62 23.31
C LEU A 219 -18.22 -5.81 22.70
N LYS A 220 -19.35 -5.64 23.41
CA LYS A 220 -20.53 -4.90 22.89
C LYS A 220 -20.20 -3.46 22.54
N GLY A 221 -19.40 -2.79 23.37
CA GLY A 221 -19.00 -1.38 23.18
C GLY A 221 -18.25 -1.13 21.88
N PHE A 222 -17.59 -2.15 21.33
CA PHE A 222 -16.88 -2.09 20.04
C PHE A 222 -17.77 -2.42 18.85
N GLY A 223 -19.03 -2.87 19.06
CA GLY A 223 -19.94 -3.25 17.98
C GLY A 223 -19.60 -4.55 17.25
N VAL A 224 -18.66 -5.34 17.77
CA VAL A 224 -18.13 -6.55 17.09
C VAL A 224 -18.64 -7.88 17.66
N GLN A 225 -19.45 -7.86 18.72
CA GLN A 225 -19.83 -9.09 19.46
C GLN A 225 -20.51 -10.18 18.60
N HIS A 226 -21.16 -9.80 17.51
CA HIS A 226 -21.82 -10.71 16.57
C HIS A 226 -20.85 -11.31 15.54
N LEU A 227 -19.64 -10.76 15.37
CA LEU A 227 -18.63 -11.20 14.42
C LEU A 227 -17.73 -12.30 15.05
N LYS A 228 -18.27 -13.48 15.22
CA LYS A 228 -17.60 -14.58 15.95
C LYS A 228 -16.27 -14.98 15.29
N LEU A 229 -16.25 -15.10 13.96
CA LEU A 229 -15.04 -15.47 13.22
C LEU A 229 -14.04 -14.31 13.18
N GLY A 230 -14.54 -13.07 13.09
CA GLY A 230 -13.71 -11.87 13.17
C GLY A 230 -13.04 -11.71 14.55
N ILE A 231 -13.75 -12.05 15.65
CA ILE A 231 -13.20 -12.08 17.01
C ILE A 231 -12.07 -13.12 17.12
N ILE A 232 -12.26 -14.32 16.55
CA ILE A 232 -11.23 -15.37 16.52
C ILE A 232 -9.98 -14.86 15.79
N ALA A 233 -10.13 -14.26 14.61
CA ALA A 233 -9.03 -13.69 13.86
C ALA A 233 -8.32 -12.56 14.64
N SER A 234 -9.08 -11.68 15.33
CA SER A 234 -8.51 -10.61 16.17
C SER A 234 -7.70 -11.13 17.36
N GLY A 235 -8.20 -12.18 18.02
CA GLY A 235 -7.50 -12.83 19.13
C GLY A 235 -6.20 -13.51 18.71
N ALA A 236 -6.14 -14.05 17.50
CA ALA A 236 -4.92 -14.63 16.92
C ALA A 236 -3.84 -13.55 16.67
N ILE A 237 -4.22 -12.34 16.24
CA ILE A 237 -3.28 -11.21 16.12
C ILE A 237 -2.66 -10.86 17.47
N LEU A 238 -3.47 -10.70 18.54
CA LEU A 238 -2.94 -10.37 19.86
C LEU A 238 -1.99 -11.47 20.39
N TYR A 239 -2.34 -12.75 20.15
CA TYR A 239 -1.45 -13.84 20.49
C TYR A 239 -0.09 -13.76 19.75
N TYR A 240 -0.13 -13.43 18.47
CA TYR A 240 1.09 -13.29 17.66
C TYR A 240 1.97 -12.14 18.15
N LEU A 241 1.38 -11.02 18.60
CA LEU A 241 2.14 -9.92 19.20
C LEU A 241 2.86 -10.38 20.48
N ASP A 242 2.22 -11.18 21.33
CA ASP A 242 2.87 -11.77 22.51
C ASP A 242 4.04 -12.69 22.12
N GLN A 243 3.86 -13.54 21.10
CA GLN A 243 4.95 -14.40 20.58
C GLN A 243 6.13 -13.61 20.02
N THR A 244 5.87 -12.46 19.40
CA THR A 244 6.90 -11.60 18.81
C THR A 244 7.49 -10.60 19.81
N GLN A 245 7.22 -10.77 21.11
CA GLN A 245 7.70 -9.94 22.22
C GLN A 245 7.20 -8.49 22.19
N HIS A 246 6.06 -8.24 21.56
CA HIS A 246 5.39 -6.93 21.59
C HIS A 246 4.33 -6.92 22.70
N THR A 247 4.77 -6.75 23.95
CA THR A 247 3.90 -6.81 25.13
C THR A 247 3.31 -5.46 25.55
N HIS A 248 3.97 -4.37 25.19
CA HIS A 248 3.52 -3.00 25.49
C HIS A 248 2.72 -2.44 24.30
N ILE A 249 1.43 -2.74 24.23
CA ILE A 249 0.53 -2.40 23.11
C ILE A 249 -0.68 -1.57 23.58
N SER A 250 -0.52 -0.75 24.60
CA SER A 250 -1.58 0.11 25.16
C SER A 250 -2.15 1.14 24.18
N HIS A 251 -1.44 1.43 23.09
CA HIS A 251 -1.93 2.28 21.99
C HIS A 251 -2.96 1.58 21.08
N ILE A 252 -3.16 0.27 21.18
CA ILE A 252 -4.28 -0.42 20.53
C ILE A 252 -5.48 -0.28 21.44
N THR A 253 -6.20 0.85 21.30
CA THR A 253 -7.26 1.27 22.24
C THR A 253 -8.65 0.79 21.84
N ALA A 254 -8.87 0.38 20.60
CA ALA A 254 -10.17 -0.03 20.08
C ALA A 254 -10.06 -1.10 18.99
N LEU A 255 -11.14 -1.89 18.84
CA LEU A 255 -11.35 -2.81 17.73
C LEU A 255 -12.56 -2.32 16.93
N SER A 256 -12.34 -1.90 15.69
CA SER A 256 -13.38 -1.34 14.82
C SER A 256 -13.93 -2.38 13.86
N ARG A 257 -15.24 -2.31 13.59
CA ARG A 257 -15.87 -3.14 12.56
C ARG A 257 -15.71 -2.48 11.19
N ILE A 258 -15.36 -3.28 10.16
CA ILE A 258 -15.46 -2.88 8.76
C ILE A 258 -16.88 -3.22 8.28
N GLU A 259 -17.68 -2.20 7.93
CA GLU A 259 -19.07 -2.36 7.48
C GLU A 259 -19.12 -2.43 5.95
N GLU A 260 -19.49 -3.60 5.40
CA GLU A 260 -19.57 -3.78 3.93
C GLU A 260 -20.61 -2.84 3.30
N ASP A 261 -21.73 -2.62 3.98
CA ASP A 261 -22.86 -1.85 3.45
C ASP A 261 -22.60 -0.34 3.39
N ARG A 262 -21.60 0.16 4.07
CA ARG A 262 -21.28 1.60 4.14
C ARG A 262 -20.46 2.11 2.95
N TYR A 263 -19.77 1.24 2.24
CA TYR A 263 -18.80 1.62 1.23
C TYR A 263 -19.13 1.06 -0.14
N VAL A 264 -18.72 1.79 -1.19
CA VAL A 264 -18.76 1.31 -2.57
C VAL A 264 -17.85 0.09 -2.70
N ARG A 265 -18.36 -0.94 -3.33
CA ARG A 265 -17.60 -2.16 -3.55
C ARG A 265 -16.72 -2.00 -4.80
N LEU A 266 -15.41 -2.05 -4.59
CA LEU A 266 -14.38 -2.07 -5.63
C LEU A 266 -13.68 -3.42 -5.58
N ASP A 267 -13.62 -4.12 -6.72
CA ASP A 267 -12.82 -5.33 -6.84
C ASP A 267 -11.35 -5.00 -7.19
N LYS A 268 -10.48 -6.02 -7.10
CA LYS A 268 -9.05 -5.85 -7.40
C LYS A 268 -8.78 -5.40 -8.83
N PHE A 269 -9.61 -5.83 -9.78
CA PHE A 269 -9.46 -5.48 -11.19
C PHE A 269 -9.81 -4.01 -11.40
N THR A 270 -10.88 -3.53 -10.76
CA THR A 270 -11.28 -2.13 -10.78
C THR A 270 -10.24 -1.20 -10.16
N VAL A 271 -9.72 -1.53 -8.97
CA VAL A 271 -8.67 -0.73 -8.32
C VAL A 271 -7.43 -0.61 -9.22
N ARG A 272 -7.01 -1.72 -9.84
CA ARG A 272 -5.86 -1.77 -10.75
C ARG A 272 -6.13 -1.09 -12.08
N SER A 273 -7.28 -1.36 -12.71
CA SER A 273 -7.66 -0.84 -14.02
C SER A 273 -7.85 0.68 -14.01
N LEU A 274 -8.39 1.23 -12.92
CA LEU A 274 -8.56 2.67 -12.73
C LEU A 274 -7.29 3.36 -12.19
N GLU A 275 -6.24 2.60 -11.87
CA GLU A 275 -4.99 3.11 -11.29
C GLU A 275 -5.24 4.04 -10.09
N LEU A 276 -6.03 3.56 -9.11
CA LEU A 276 -6.51 4.41 -8.03
C LEU A 276 -5.40 4.85 -7.06
N VAL A 277 -4.54 3.92 -6.65
CA VAL A 277 -3.53 4.15 -5.60
C VAL A 277 -2.12 3.68 -5.98
N GLY A 278 -1.95 3.27 -7.22
CA GLY A 278 -0.68 2.85 -7.81
C GLY A 278 -0.87 2.51 -9.27
N THR A 279 0.20 2.44 -10.02
CA THR A 279 0.24 2.20 -11.47
C THR A 279 0.97 0.90 -11.79
N MET A 280 0.76 0.35 -12.99
CA MET A 280 1.49 -0.83 -13.45
C MET A 280 2.94 -0.52 -13.83
N ASN A 281 3.22 0.73 -14.19
CA ASN A 281 4.55 1.21 -14.57
C ASN A 281 5.07 2.14 -13.47
N ASP A 282 6.31 2.00 -13.08
CA ASP A 282 6.94 2.80 -12.02
C ASP A 282 6.90 4.33 -12.29
N GLU A 283 6.84 4.73 -13.56
CA GLU A 283 6.75 6.13 -13.99
C GLU A 283 5.29 6.62 -14.18
N GLY A 284 4.30 5.78 -13.93
CA GLY A 284 2.88 6.12 -14.07
C GLY A 284 2.40 7.09 -12.99
N THR A 285 1.25 7.73 -13.24
CA THR A 285 0.57 8.61 -12.28
C THR A 285 -0.78 8.01 -11.92
N SER A 286 -1.04 7.80 -10.63
CA SER A 286 -2.33 7.30 -10.13
C SER A 286 -3.31 8.43 -9.82
N LEU A 287 -4.59 8.09 -9.54
CA LEU A 287 -5.55 9.07 -9.03
C LEU A 287 -5.06 9.68 -7.71
N LEU A 288 -4.51 8.86 -6.82
CA LEU A 288 -3.95 9.33 -5.55
C LEU A 288 -2.90 10.40 -5.77
N ASP A 289 -1.96 10.23 -6.71
CA ASP A 289 -0.90 11.21 -6.99
C ASP A 289 -1.44 12.57 -7.47
N VAL A 290 -2.61 12.56 -8.13
CA VAL A 290 -3.26 13.79 -8.60
C VAL A 290 -3.91 14.57 -7.46
N ILE A 291 -4.61 13.88 -6.56
CA ILE A 291 -5.43 14.51 -5.53
C ILE A 291 -4.75 14.60 -4.15
N ASP A 292 -3.63 13.86 -3.92
CA ASP A 292 -2.87 13.93 -2.67
C ASP A 292 -2.04 15.22 -2.59
N LYS A 293 -2.58 16.19 -1.85
CA LYS A 293 -1.94 17.43 -1.43
C LYS A 293 -1.87 17.50 0.09
N THR A 294 -1.99 16.34 0.75
CA THR A 294 -1.88 16.25 2.20
C THR A 294 -0.46 16.56 2.68
N ILE A 295 -0.38 17.14 3.86
CA ILE A 295 0.87 17.55 4.49
C ILE A 295 1.30 16.50 5.53
N SER A 296 0.32 16.02 6.32
CA SER A 296 0.60 15.07 7.38
C SER A 296 0.62 13.62 6.86
N PRO A 297 1.49 12.75 7.39
CA PRO A 297 1.46 11.32 7.06
C PRO A 297 0.12 10.66 7.38
N MET A 298 -0.56 11.09 8.43
CA MET A 298 -1.90 10.61 8.82
C MET A 298 -2.95 10.95 7.77
N GLY A 299 -2.90 12.17 7.20
CA GLY A 299 -3.76 12.59 6.10
C GLY A 299 -3.53 11.74 4.86
N SER A 300 -2.27 11.49 4.45
CA SER A 300 -1.95 10.64 3.30
C SER A 300 -2.48 9.21 3.46
N ARG A 301 -2.31 8.59 4.63
CA ARG A 301 -2.85 7.25 4.93
C ARG A 301 -4.39 7.24 4.87
N MET A 302 -5.01 8.26 5.43
CA MET A 302 -6.48 8.40 5.44
C MET A 302 -7.03 8.63 4.04
N LEU A 303 -6.41 9.49 3.23
CA LEU A 303 -6.82 9.76 1.84
C LEU A 303 -6.75 8.51 0.98
N ARG A 304 -5.67 7.74 1.07
CA ARG A 304 -5.54 6.44 0.41
C ARG A 304 -6.70 5.50 0.76
N ARG A 305 -7.08 5.46 2.04
CA ARG A 305 -8.23 4.67 2.50
C ARG A 305 -9.56 5.20 1.95
N TRP A 306 -9.78 6.50 1.92
CA TRP A 306 -11.00 7.08 1.36
C TRP A 306 -11.20 6.75 -0.12
N ILE A 307 -10.11 6.70 -0.91
CA ILE A 307 -10.15 6.28 -2.32
C ILE A 307 -10.56 4.80 -2.45
N LEU A 308 -10.03 3.92 -1.60
CA LEU A 308 -10.31 2.48 -1.65
C LEU A 308 -11.67 2.11 -1.04
N PHE A 309 -12.24 2.98 -0.20
CA PHE A 309 -13.52 2.81 0.48
C PHE A 309 -14.41 4.04 0.30
N PRO A 310 -14.89 4.33 -0.94
CA PRO A 310 -15.81 5.44 -1.18
C PRO A 310 -17.14 5.23 -0.46
N LEU A 311 -17.79 6.32 -0.04
CA LEU A 311 -19.03 6.26 0.73
C LEU A 311 -20.25 5.98 -0.17
N LYS A 312 -21.26 5.31 0.39
CA LYS A 312 -22.58 5.15 -0.22
C LYS A 312 -23.64 6.08 0.36
N ASP A 313 -23.41 6.64 1.53
CA ASP A 313 -24.37 7.51 2.19
C ASP A 313 -24.21 8.96 1.71
N VAL A 314 -25.30 9.57 1.26
CA VAL A 314 -25.32 10.94 0.72
C VAL A 314 -24.87 11.97 1.76
N LYS A 315 -25.38 11.87 2.99
CA LYS A 315 -25.12 12.87 4.03
C LYS A 315 -23.64 13.03 4.39
N PRO A 316 -22.87 11.97 4.69
CA PRO A 316 -21.42 12.11 4.96
C PRO A 316 -20.63 12.62 3.75
N ILE A 317 -21.08 12.32 2.52
CA ILE A 317 -20.45 12.84 1.30
C ILE A 317 -20.67 14.35 1.21
N GLN A 318 -21.91 14.80 1.39
CA GLN A 318 -22.26 16.23 1.37
C GLN A 318 -21.53 17.00 2.48
N GLU A 319 -21.44 16.45 3.71
CA GLU A 319 -20.69 17.06 4.81
C GLU A 319 -19.20 17.28 4.44
N ARG A 320 -18.59 16.35 3.71
CA ARG A 320 -17.21 16.55 3.20
C ARG A 320 -17.16 17.66 2.16
N GLN A 321 -18.11 17.67 1.22
CA GLN A 321 -18.17 18.67 0.16
C GLN A 321 -18.41 20.09 0.71
N GLU A 322 -19.21 20.23 1.77
CA GLU A 322 -19.48 21.50 2.43
C GLU A 322 -18.22 22.08 3.06
N VAL A 323 -17.41 21.25 3.73
CA VAL A 323 -16.12 21.70 4.26
C VAL A 323 -15.14 22.08 3.15
N VAL A 324 -15.10 21.34 2.04
CA VAL A 324 -14.26 21.70 0.89
C VAL A 324 -14.71 23.03 0.31
N ASP A 325 -16.02 23.27 0.15
CA ASP A 325 -16.59 24.52 -0.32
C ASP A 325 -16.30 25.71 0.63
N TYR A 326 -16.36 25.46 1.96
CA TYR A 326 -15.97 26.44 2.95
C TYR A 326 -14.52 26.91 2.78
N PHE A 327 -13.57 26.03 2.48
CA PHE A 327 -12.17 26.41 2.23
C PHE A 327 -11.98 27.24 0.95
N PHE A 328 -12.90 27.19 -0.01
CA PHE A 328 -12.91 28.11 -1.14
C PHE A 328 -13.41 29.50 -0.77
N ARG A 329 -14.37 29.59 0.15
CA ARG A 329 -14.95 30.86 0.61
C ARG A 329 -14.07 31.59 1.62
N GLU A 330 -13.30 30.80 2.43
CA GLU A 330 -12.50 31.31 3.54
C GLU A 330 -11.00 30.97 3.33
N PRO A 331 -10.31 31.67 2.42
CA PRO A 331 -8.91 31.39 2.10
C PRO A 331 -7.95 31.64 3.29
N GLU A 332 -8.28 32.58 4.19
CA GLU A 332 -7.46 32.86 5.38
C GLU A 332 -7.44 31.67 6.33
N THR A 333 -8.60 31.05 6.57
CA THR A 333 -8.71 29.82 7.38
C THR A 333 -7.94 28.67 6.72
N LYS A 334 -8.05 28.51 5.38
CA LYS A 334 -7.31 27.52 4.62
C LYS A 334 -5.79 27.68 4.81
N GLU A 335 -5.26 28.88 4.69
CA GLU A 335 -3.83 29.20 4.81
C GLU A 335 -3.33 28.99 6.26
N LEU A 336 -4.13 29.36 7.27
CA LEU A 336 -3.83 29.11 8.67
C LEU A 336 -3.71 27.61 8.94
N LEU A 337 -4.70 26.82 8.52
CA LEU A 337 -4.69 25.36 8.69
C LEU A 337 -3.48 24.74 7.99
N ASP A 338 -3.17 25.17 6.81
CA ASP A 338 -2.02 24.71 6.02
C ASP A 338 -0.70 24.93 6.77
N THR A 339 -0.48 26.14 7.25
CA THR A 339 0.71 26.54 8.02
C THR A 339 0.84 25.76 9.33
N GLN A 340 -0.27 25.50 10.03
CA GLN A 340 -0.23 24.73 11.28
C GLN A 340 -0.01 23.24 11.03
N LEU A 341 -0.58 22.66 9.95
CA LEU A 341 -0.38 21.26 9.58
C LEU A 341 1.08 20.95 9.26
N GLU A 342 1.85 21.88 8.71
CA GLU A 342 3.30 21.72 8.46
C GLU A 342 4.10 21.47 9.75
N GLN A 343 3.59 21.92 10.88
CA GLN A 343 4.24 21.71 12.17
C GLN A 343 3.85 20.39 12.84
N ILE A 344 2.83 19.69 12.30
CA ILE A 344 2.33 18.45 12.86
C ILE A 344 3.04 17.26 12.19
N GLY A 345 3.85 16.55 12.98
CA GLY A 345 4.46 15.29 12.54
C GLY A 345 3.47 14.11 12.62
N ASP A 346 4.01 12.90 12.55
CA ASP A 346 3.21 11.66 12.61
C ASP A 346 2.80 11.33 14.05
N LEU A 347 1.70 11.92 14.51
CA LEU A 347 1.18 11.72 15.86
C LEU A 347 0.84 10.26 16.17
N GLU A 348 0.29 9.52 15.20
CA GLU A 348 -0.05 8.10 15.38
C GLU A 348 1.21 7.28 15.70
N ARG A 349 2.28 7.45 14.92
CA ARG A 349 3.53 6.70 15.12
C ARG A 349 4.32 7.16 16.34
N ILE A 350 4.32 8.46 16.63
CA ILE A 350 4.97 8.97 17.84
C ILE A 350 4.31 8.38 19.09
N ILE A 351 2.98 8.39 19.16
CA ILE A 351 2.28 7.90 20.34
C ILE A 351 2.37 6.38 20.50
N SER A 352 2.46 5.63 19.40
CA SER A 352 2.74 4.20 19.44
C SER A 352 4.13 3.90 20.02
N LYS A 353 5.16 4.70 19.67
CA LYS A 353 6.50 4.60 20.27
C LYS A 353 6.50 4.98 21.76
N VAL A 354 5.65 5.92 22.18
CA VAL A 354 5.44 6.21 23.61
C VAL A 354 4.93 4.98 24.33
N ALA A 355 3.91 4.31 23.80
CA ALA A 355 3.31 3.11 24.41
C ALA A 355 4.32 1.98 24.61
N VAL A 356 5.22 1.77 23.62
CA VAL A 356 6.27 0.73 23.72
C VAL A 356 7.56 1.20 24.39
N GLY A 357 7.62 2.45 24.87
CA GLY A 357 8.80 3.01 25.56
C GLY A 357 10.02 3.23 24.64
N ARG A 358 9.80 3.41 23.33
CA ARG A 358 10.87 3.60 22.31
C ARG A 358 10.90 4.99 21.69
N VAL A 359 10.13 5.91 22.24
CA VAL A 359 10.13 7.30 21.77
C VAL A 359 11.45 7.98 22.09
N SER A 360 12.01 8.71 21.15
CA SER A 360 13.24 9.49 21.33
C SER A 360 12.92 10.87 21.94
N PRO A 361 13.90 11.53 22.58
CA PRO A 361 13.73 12.88 23.11
C PRO A 361 13.33 13.91 22.04
N ARG A 362 13.82 13.77 20.81
CA ARG A 362 13.42 14.65 19.67
C ARG A 362 11.97 14.45 19.26
N GLU A 363 11.49 13.22 19.26
CA GLU A 363 10.08 12.93 18.97
C GLU A 363 9.14 13.47 20.05
N VAL A 364 9.57 13.48 21.31
CA VAL A 364 8.80 14.14 22.41
C VAL A 364 8.73 15.65 22.20
N VAL A 365 9.82 16.30 21.75
CA VAL A 365 9.79 17.71 21.36
C VAL A 365 8.89 17.94 20.14
N GLN A 366 8.93 17.06 19.13
CA GLN A 366 8.04 17.14 17.97
C GLN A 366 6.58 16.99 18.39
N LEU A 367 6.26 16.10 19.32
CA LEU A 367 4.92 15.97 19.89
C LEU A 367 4.46 17.28 20.57
N LYS A 368 5.33 17.92 21.36
CA LYS A 368 5.07 19.24 21.96
C LYS A 368 4.70 20.29 20.90
N VAL A 369 5.50 20.38 19.83
CA VAL A 369 5.26 21.32 18.73
C VAL A 369 3.91 21.04 18.05
N ALA A 370 3.61 19.77 17.78
CA ALA A 370 2.34 19.36 17.20
C ALA A 370 1.15 19.69 18.10
N LEU A 371 1.23 19.44 19.42
CA LEU A 371 0.17 19.77 20.37
C LEU A 371 -0.06 21.31 20.48
N ARG A 372 1.00 22.11 20.30
CA ARG A 372 0.89 23.57 20.23
C ARG A 372 0.16 24.00 18.94
N ALA A 373 0.45 23.38 17.80
CA ALA A 373 -0.19 23.69 16.53
C ALA A 373 -1.68 23.30 16.48
N ILE A 374 -2.11 22.34 17.30
CA ILE A 374 -3.52 21.93 17.41
C ILE A 374 -4.40 23.04 18.00
N GLU A 375 -3.88 23.90 18.86
CA GLU A 375 -4.66 24.96 19.53
C GLU A 375 -5.25 25.97 18.52
N PRO A 376 -4.46 26.63 17.64
CA PRO A 376 -5.01 27.51 16.60
C PRO A 376 -5.87 26.78 15.58
N ILE A 377 -5.60 25.50 15.27
CA ILE A 377 -6.47 24.70 14.42
C ILE A 377 -7.85 24.52 15.07
N LYS A 378 -7.87 24.18 16.35
CA LYS A 378 -9.11 24.05 17.13
C LYS A 378 -9.91 25.35 17.13
N GLU A 379 -9.26 26.47 17.42
CA GLU A 379 -9.89 27.80 17.43
C GLU A 379 -10.49 28.14 16.07
N ALA A 380 -9.74 27.96 14.98
CA ALA A 380 -10.21 28.22 13.63
C ALA A 380 -11.41 27.32 13.26
N CYS A 381 -11.36 26.03 13.61
CA CYS A 381 -12.47 25.11 13.36
C CYS A 381 -13.72 25.50 14.17
N MET A 382 -13.58 25.90 15.43
CA MET A 382 -14.72 26.33 16.28
C MET A 382 -15.31 27.66 15.85
N ALA A 383 -14.50 28.55 15.28
CA ALA A 383 -14.95 29.84 14.77
C ALA A 383 -15.64 29.75 13.40
N SER A 384 -15.57 28.59 12.74
CA SER A 384 -16.15 28.40 11.40
C SER A 384 -17.68 28.37 11.46
N GLU A 385 -18.32 28.83 10.37
CA GLU A 385 -19.76 28.69 10.18
C GLU A 385 -20.19 27.26 9.73
N GLU A 386 -19.20 26.39 9.39
CA GLU A 386 -19.45 25.04 8.90
C GLU A 386 -19.64 24.04 10.05
N PRO A 387 -20.85 23.46 10.25
CA PRO A 387 -21.15 22.60 11.40
C PRO A 387 -20.23 21.37 11.51
N SER A 388 -19.79 20.83 10.37
CA SER A 388 -18.92 19.66 10.36
C SER A 388 -17.51 19.99 10.84
N LEU A 389 -17.02 21.18 10.50
CA LEU A 389 -15.72 21.68 10.95
C LEU A 389 -15.77 22.07 12.43
N CYS A 390 -16.85 22.73 12.88
CA CYS A 390 -17.12 23.00 14.30
C CYS A 390 -17.04 21.74 15.15
N ARG A 391 -17.74 20.67 14.76
CA ARG A 391 -17.70 19.37 15.47
C ARG A 391 -16.30 18.78 15.56
N ILE A 392 -15.45 18.97 14.56
CA ILE A 392 -14.04 18.57 14.61
C ILE A 392 -13.31 19.41 15.65
N GLY A 393 -13.48 20.74 15.65
CA GLY A 393 -12.89 21.65 16.62
C GLY A 393 -13.26 21.33 18.07
N GLU A 394 -14.54 20.99 18.34
CA GLU A 394 -15.01 20.59 19.68
C GLU A 394 -14.29 19.35 20.22
N GLN A 395 -13.98 18.39 19.35
CA GLN A 395 -13.33 17.13 19.71
C GLN A 395 -11.81 17.22 19.81
N LEU A 396 -11.17 18.23 19.19
CA LEU A 396 -9.73 18.44 19.27
C LEU A 396 -9.33 18.80 20.71
N ASN A 397 -8.25 18.17 21.19
CA ASN A 397 -7.70 18.38 22.52
C ASN A 397 -6.23 18.80 22.44
N ALA A 398 -5.92 20.03 22.80
CA ALA A 398 -4.54 20.54 22.80
C ALA A 398 -3.63 19.89 23.87
N CYS A 399 -4.16 19.04 24.74
CA CYS A 399 -3.43 18.35 25.82
C CYS A 399 -2.48 19.28 26.58
N ALA A 400 -2.96 20.46 26.96
CA ALA A 400 -2.17 21.59 27.52
C ALA A 400 -1.26 21.18 28.68
N LEU A 401 -1.78 20.38 29.64
CA LEU A 401 -1.00 19.98 30.82
C LEU A 401 0.27 19.19 30.46
N ILE A 402 0.15 18.23 29.57
CA ILE A 402 1.33 17.43 29.18
C ILE A 402 2.24 18.20 28.22
N ARG A 403 1.68 19.02 27.33
CA ARG A 403 2.44 19.93 26.45
C ARG A 403 3.33 20.86 27.30
N ASP A 404 2.76 21.54 28.30
CA ASP A 404 3.46 22.49 29.18
C ASP A 404 4.49 21.77 30.06
N ARG A 405 4.22 20.52 30.44
CA ARG A 405 5.17 19.68 31.14
C ARG A 405 6.38 19.35 30.28
N ILE A 406 6.17 18.94 29.02
CA ILE A 406 7.27 18.69 28.05
C ILE A 406 8.10 19.96 27.86
N GLU A 407 7.44 21.13 27.67
CA GLU A 407 8.12 22.42 27.50
C GLU A 407 9.04 22.76 28.66
N LYS A 408 8.60 22.48 29.90
CA LYS A 408 9.36 22.74 31.10
C LYS A 408 10.49 21.74 31.31
N GLU A 409 10.26 20.46 31.04
CA GLU A 409 11.17 19.38 31.44
C GLU A 409 12.22 19.04 30.39
N ILE A 410 11.94 19.22 29.09
CA ILE A 410 12.83 18.80 28.00
C ILE A 410 13.51 20.00 27.33
N ASN A 411 14.80 19.87 27.03
CA ASN A 411 15.51 20.87 26.24
C ASN A 411 14.88 21.01 24.83
N ASN A 412 14.95 22.20 24.23
CA ASN A 412 14.37 22.45 22.91
C ASN A 412 15.09 21.72 21.76
N ASP A 413 16.40 21.44 21.88
CA ASP A 413 17.16 20.63 20.92
C ASP A 413 17.90 19.50 21.65
N PRO A 414 17.18 18.47 22.09
CA PRO A 414 17.79 17.35 22.76
C PRO A 414 18.49 16.42 21.77
N PRO A 415 19.44 15.60 22.22
CA PRO A 415 20.02 14.56 21.38
C PRO A 415 18.95 13.50 20.99
N SER A 416 19.17 12.81 19.87
CA SER A 416 18.25 11.75 19.44
C SER A 416 18.31 10.49 20.32
N LEU A 417 19.41 10.26 21.04
CA LEU A 417 19.59 9.08 21.89
C LEU A 417 19.69 9.50 23.37
N VAL A 418 18.97 8.79 24.22
CA VAL A 418 18.94 9.06 25.67
C VAL A 418 20.33 8.93 26.31
N ASN A 419 21.13 8.00 25.87
CA ASN A 419 22.49 7.74 26.40
C ASN A 419 23.53 8.83 26.09
N LYS A 420 23.17 9.86 25.33
CA LYS A 420 24.06 11.01 25.09
C LYS A 420 23.97 12.09 26.18
N GLY A 421 22.97 12.04 27.05
CA GLY A 421 22.73 13.06 28.06
C GLY A 421 22.31 14.42 27.47
N GLY A 422 22.02 15.39 28.31
CA GLY A 422 21.61 16.73 27.88
C GLY A 422 20.15 16.83 27.44
N ILE A 423 19.29 15.94 27.95
CA ILE A 423 17.87 15.84 27.57
C ILE A 423 17.02 16.79 28.42
N ILE A 424 17.21 16.77 29.73
CA ILE A 424 16.39 17.48 30.71
C ILE A 424 16.82 18.95 30.79
N ALA A 425 15.86 19.85 30.82
CA ALA A 425 16.10 21.30 30.94
C ALA A 425 16.70 21.67 32.30
N LYS A 426 17.37 22.81 32.34
CA LYS A 426 17.87 23.36 33.61
C LYS A 426 16.74 23.82 34.50
N GLY A 427 16.85 23.61 35.81
CA GLY A 427 15.83 24.01 36.80
C GLY A 427 14.72 22.99 37.03
N VAL A 428 14.76 21.84 36.38
CA VAL A 428 13.75 20.76 36.60
C VAL A 428 14.03 20.01 37.90
N LYS A 429 15.29 19.74 38.19
CA LYS A 429 15.72 19.03 39.41
C LYS A 429 17.02 19.61 39.94
N GLU A 430 17.01 20.10 41.18
CA GLU A 430 18.19 20.70 41.84
C GLU A 430 19.39 19.73 41.88
N GLU A 431 19.16 18.46 42.23
CA GLU A 431 20.18 17.40 42.22
C GLU A 431 20.89 17.28 40.87
N LEU A 432 20.16 17.41 39.76
CA LEU A 432 20.72 17.32 38.39
C LEU A 432 21.58 18.55 38.08
N ASP A 433 21.13 19.72 38.48
CA ASP A 433 21.86 20.96 38.24
C ASP A 433 23.13 21.03 39.09
N ASP A 434 23.12 20.52 40.32
CA ASP A 434 24.30 20.39 41.18
C ASP A 434 25.35 19.42 40.54
N LEU A 435 24.90 18.26 40.07
CA LEU A 435 25.78 17.30 39.37
C LEU A 435 26.39 17.90 38.10
N ARG A 436 25.63 18.67 37.36
CA ARG A 436 26.10 19.40 36.17
C ARG A 436 27.15 20.45 36.53
N ALA A 437 26.92 21.18 37.61
CA ALA A 437 27.86 22.17 38.14
C ALA A 437 29.21 21.51 38.55
N ILE A 438 29.18 20.34 39.19
CA ILE A 438 30.35 19.56 39.53
C ILE A 438 31.11 19.11 38.29
N ALA A 439 30.42 18.54 37.29
CA ALA A 439 31.01 18.06 36.04
C ALA A 439 31.62 19.22 35.22
N TYR A 440 30.98 20.38 35.19
CA TYR A 440 31.48 21.58 34.52
C TYR A 440 32.71 22.18 35.23
N SER A 441 32.63 22.38 36.56
CA SER A 441 33.77 22.88 37.36
C SER A 441 34.98 21.96 37.29
N GLY A 442 34.78 20.62 37.20
CA GLY A 442 35.83 19.65 36.99
C GLY A 442 36.53 19.81 35.64
N LYS A 443 35.79 20.05 34.57
CA LYS A 443 36.36 20.31 33.23
C LYS A 443 37.10 21.63 33.16
N ASP A 444 36.60 22.69 33.77
CA ASP A 444 37.33 23.95 33.90
C ASP A 444 38.59 23.83 34.71
N TYR A 445 38.58 23.01 35.76
CA TYR A 445 39.77 22.73 36.54
C TYR A 445 40.84 21.98 35.69
N LEU A 446 40.44 21.01 34.88
CA LEU A 446 41.36 20.32 33.97
C LEU A 446 42.04 21.28 32.97
N LEU A 447 41.32 22.29 32.49
CA LEU A 447 41.87 23.35 31.65
C LEU A 447 42.90 24.20 32.43
N LYS A 448 42.62 24.54 33.69
CA LYS A 448 43.55 25.26 34.58
C LYS A 448 44.81 24.39 34.87
N VAL A 449 44.61 23.09 35.11
CA VAL A 449 45.75 22.14 35.28
C VAL A 449 46.59 22.09 34.02
N GLN A 450 45.96 21.99 32.84
CA GLN A 450 46.66 22.02 31.58
C GLN A 450 47.50 23.27 31.42
N GLN A 451 46.93 24.43 31.72
CA GLN A 451 47.68 25.71 31.61
C GLN A 451 48.81 25.82 32.61
N ARG A 452 48.59 25.44 33.87
CA ARG A 452 49.62 25.36 34.91
C ARG A 452 50.76 24.44 34.52
N GLU A 453 50.47 23.25 34.04
CA GLU A 453 51.50 22.29 33.60
C GLU A 453 52.27 22.76 32.36
N ILE A 454 51.62 23.50 31.44
CA ILE A 454 52.31 24.17 30.33
C ILE A 454 53.32 25.19 30.85
N GLU A 455 52.94 26.03 31.85
CA GLU A 455 53.80 27.03 32.44
C GLU A 455 54.96 26.42 33.25
N LEU A 456 54.67 25.39 34.04
CA LEU A 456 55.71 24.70 34.84
C LEU A 456 56.74 23.91 34.03
N THR A 457 56.27 23.22 32.98
CA THR A 457 57.12 22.34 32.15
C THR A 457 57.75 23.09 30.98
N GLY A 458 57.23 24.23 30.59
CA GLY A 458 57.61 24.95 29.37
C GLY A 458 57.28 24.15 28.09
N ILE A 459 56.28 23.30 28.09
CA ILE A 459 55.85 22.48 26.95
C ILE A 459 54.57 23.07 26.34
N PRO A 460 54.63 23.92 25.31
CA PRO A 460 53.45 24.62 24.77
C PRO A 460 52.48 23.70 24.02
N SER A 461 52.91 22.51 23.64
CA SER A 461 52.13 21.52 22.93
C SER A 461 51.42 20.49 23.84
N LEU A 462 51.50 20.66 25.16
CA LEU A 462 50.90 19.79 26.15
C LEU A 462 49.36 19.88 26.03
N LYS A 463 48.68 18.73 26.00
CA LYS A 463 47.21 18.64 26.00
C LYS A 463 46.72 17.64 27.04
N ILE A 464 45.68 17.98 27.74
CA ILE A 464 44.91 17.02 28.51
C ILE A 464 43.78 16.51 27.60
N ALA A 465 43.66 15.19 27.45
CA ALA A 465 42.66 14.52 26.63
C ALA A 465 42.12 13.28 27.33
N PHE A 466 40.98 12.77 26.86
CA PHE A 466 40.31 11.60 27.43
C PHE A 466 40.40 10.40 26.46
N ASN A 467 40.55 9.21 27.02
CA ASN A 467 40.51 7.93 26.28
C ASN A 467 39.76 6.89 27.13
N ASN A 468 38.87 6.14 26.53
CA ASN A 468 38.03 5.13 27.21
C ASN A 468 38.85 4.02 27.92
N VAL A 469 40.14 3.81 27.56
CA VAL A 469 41.00 2.75 28.14
C VAL A 469 41.76 3.25 29.35
N PHE A 470 42.23 4.51 29.29
CA PHE A 470 43.19 5.07 30.28
C PHE A 470 42.63 6.25 31.06
N GLY A 471 41.44 6.74 30.72
CA GLY A 471 40.82 7.93 31.31
C GLY A 471 41.43 9.23 30.79
N TYR A 472 41.48 10.26 31.64
CA TYR A 472 42.16 11.51 31.34
C TYR A 472 43.69 11.34 31.40
N TYR A 473 44.38 11.87 30.39
CA TYR A 473 45.83 11.79 30.27
C TYR A 473 46.42 13.11 29.73
N ILE A 474 47.68 13.32 30.05
CA ILE A 474 48.51 14.41 29.51
C ILE A 474 49.27 13.86 28.33
N GLU A 475 49.07 14.44 27.15
CA GLU A 475 49.78 14.08 25.93
C GLU A 475 50.95 15.06 25.68
N VAL A 476 52.15 14.52 25.56
CA VAL A 476 53.40 15.28 25.31
C VAL A 476 54.02 14.73 24.04
N ARG A 477 54.36 15.61 23.10
CA ARG A 477 55.10 15.22 21.88
C ARG A 477 56.50 14.74 22.21
N ASN A 478 57.03 13.76 21.48
CA ASN A 478 58.36 13.19 21.69
C ASN A 478 59.50 14.22 21.67
N THR A 479 59.27 15.36 20.99
CA THR A 479 60.24 16.49 20.98
C THR A 479 60.48 17.16 22.35
N HIS A 480 59.58 16.92 23.31
CA HIS A 480 59.62 17.54 24.63
C HIS A 480 59.62 16.54 25.78
N LYS A 481 59.83 15.25 25.49
CA LYS A 481 59.85 14.19 26.51
C LYS A 481 60.87 14.39 27.67
N ASP A 482 62.03 15.05 27.39
CA ASP A 482 63.02 15.32 28.38
C ASP A 482 62.66 16.42 29.41
N LYS A 483 61.53 17.14 29.15
CA LYS A 483 61.02 18.16 30.04
C LYS A 483 59.86 17.64 30.93
N VAL A 484 59.57 16.34 30.84
CA VAL A 484 58.45 15.74 31.60
C VAL A 484 58.89 15.55 33.04
N PRO A 485 58.11 15.99 34.04
CA PRO A 485 58.41 15.81 35.46
C PRO A 485 58.50 14.33 35.87
N ALA A 486 59.42 13.98 36.79
CA ALA A 486 59.61 12.60 37.22
C ALA A 486 58.44 11.99 37.99
N ASN A 487 57.53 12.79 38.49
CA ASN A 487 56.30 12.37 39.18
C ASN A 487 55.15 12.02 38.27
N TRP A 488 55.29 12.20 36.94
CA TRP A 488 54.25 11.78 35.97
C TRP A 488 54.46 10.31 35.62
N ILE A 489 53.34 9.54 35.68
CA ILE A 489 53.34 8.11 35.38
C ILE A 489 53.04 7.91 33.89
N ARG A 490 53.97 7.38 33.13
CA ARG A 490 53.80 7.06 31.71
C ARG A 490 52.89 5.86 31.56
N LYS A 491 51.84 6.00 30.76
CA LYS A 491 50.84 4.96 30.46
C LYS A 491 50.93 4.40 29.05
N GLN A 492 51.28 5.22 28.07
CA GLN A 492 51.32 4.78 26.68
C GLN A 492 52.36 5.58 25.89
N THR A 493 53.11 4.88 25.03
CA THR A 493 54.03 5.46 24.07
C THR A 493 53.43 5.33 22.68
N LEU A 494 53.30 6.45 21.97
CA LEU A 494 52.82 6.54 20.57
C LEU A 494 53.99 6.89 19.66
N VAL A 495 53.80 6.78 18.35
CA VAL A 495 54.86 7.10 17.37
C VAL A 495 55.39 8.55 17.52
N ASN A 496 54.48 9.52 17.80
CA ASN A 496 54.82 10.95 17.84
C ASN A 496 54.61 11.61 19.23
N ALA A 497 54.14 10.90 20.24
CA ALA A 497 53.82 11.43 21.56
C ALA A 497 53.88 10.35 22.65
N GLU A 498 53.98 10.77 23.88
CA GLU A 498 53.83 9.93 25.08
C GLU A 498 52.64 10.43 25.91
N ARG A 499 51.96 9.50 26.59
CA ARG A 499 50.78 9.79 27.44
C ARG A 499 51.09 9.49 28.89
N TYR A 500 50.79 10.46 29.73
CA TYR A 500 51.08 10.45 31.15
C TYR A 500 49.85 10.68 31.99
N ILE A 501 49.86 10.19 33.22
CA ILE A 501 48.86 10.49 34.25
C ILE A 501 49.54 11.03 35.50
N THR A 502 48.78 11.86 36.24
CA THR A 502 49.15 12.32 37.57
C THR A 502 48.09 11.87 38.57
N GLU A 503 48.42 11.84 39.85
CA GLU A 503 47.53 11.47 40.94
C GLU A 503 46.35 12.46 41.04
N GLU A 504 46.62 13.74 40.90
CA GLU A 504 45.64 14.81 40.83
C GLU A 504 44.65 14.65 39.68
N LEU A 505 45.18 14.33 38.49
CA LEU A 505 44.34 14.10 37.30
C LEU A 505 43.39 12.93 37.52
N LYS A 506 43.82 11.89 38.22
CA LYS A 506 43.01 10.71 38.51
C LYS A 506 41.91 10.98 39.54
N GLU A 507 42.17 11.77 40.59
CA GLU A 507 41.15 12.20 41.56
C GLU A 507 40.03 13.01 40.89
N TYR A 508 40.38 13.95 39.99
CA TYR A 508 39.39 14.72 39.25
C TYR A 508 38.66 13.91 38.22
N GLU A 509 39.32 12.94 37.57
CA GLU A 509 38.69 11.98 36.71
C GLU A 509 37.57 11.22 37.41
N GLU A 510 37.82 10.68 38.61
CA GLU A 510 36.84 9.94 39.39
C GLU A 510 35.61 10.82 39.75
N LYS A 511 35.85 12.10 40.07
CA LYS A 511 34.77 13.07 40.36
C LYS A 511 33.94 13.41 39.12
N ILE A 512 34.60 13.65 37.97
CA ILE A 512 33.91 14.03 36.72
C ILE A 512 33.12 12.83 36.17
N LEU A 513 33.75 11.66 36.02
CA LEU A 513 33.11 10.46 35.51
C LEU A 513 31.95 9.99 36.40
N GLY A 514 32.14 10.02 37.74
CA GLY A 514 31.06 9.69 38.67
C GLY A 514 29.89 10.67 38.62
N ALA A 515 30.13 11.97 38.36
CA ALA A 515 29.08 12.94 38.14
C ALA A 515 28.37 12.70 36.78
N GLU A 516 29.11 12.45 35.69
CA GLU A 516 28.54 12.19 34.34
C GLU A 516 27.65 10.92 34.33
N GLU A 517 28.11 9.83 34.97
CA GLU A 517 27.28 8.61 35.12
C GLU A 517 25.99 8.86 35.90
N LYS A 518 26.07 9.63 37.02
CA LYS A 518 24.88 10.00 37.81
C LYS A 518 23.95 10.93 37.04
N ILE A 519 24.46 11.88 36.26
CA ILE A 519 23.70 12.76 35.40
C ILE A 519 22.91 11.91 34.38
N LEU A 520 23.60 11.00 33.67
CA LEU A 520 22.96 10.15 32.66
C LEU A 520 21.86 9.25 33.27
N ALA A 521 22.13 8.62 34.42
CA ALA A 521 21.15 7.80 35.12
C ALA A 521 19.92 8.61 35.55
N LEU A 522 20.13 9.83 36.08
CA LEU A 522 19.05 10.70 36.53
C LEU A 522 18.23 11.26 35.37
N GLU A 523 18.88 11.72 34.30
CA GLU A 523 18.20 12.18 33.08
C GLU A 523 17.38 11.05 32.44
N THR A 524 17.92 9.83 32.36
CA THR A 524 17.21 8.65 31.85
C THR A 524 15.96 8.36 32.71
N ARG A 525 16.09 8.42 34.03
CA ARG A 525 14.95 8.21 34.93
C ARG A 525 13.86 9.27 34.73
N LEU A 526 14.21 10.55 34.72
CA LEU A 526 13.27 11.65 34.54
C LEU A 526 12.58 11.59 33.16
N PHE A 527 13.34 11.25 32.12
CA PHE A 527 12.78 11.05 30.80
C PHE A 527 11.76 9.89 30.76
N ASN A 528 12.10 8.75 31.38
CA ASN A 528 11.19 7.61 31.46
C ASN A 528 9.92 7.92 32.29
N GLU A 529 10.04 8.71 33.37
CA GLU A 529 8.90 9.20 34.16
C GLU A 529 7.97 10.09 33.30
N LEU A 530 8.53 10.94 32.43
CA LEU A 530 7.75 11.74 31.48
C LEU A 530 7.08 10.86 30.41
N VAL A 531 7.81 9.89 29.82
CA VAL A 531 7.25 8.93 28.85
C VAL A 531 6.11 8.13 29.47
N LEU A 532 6.25 7.69 30.71
CA LEU A 532 5.16 7.01 31.42
C LEU A 532 3.94 7.91 31.60
N ALA A 533 4.12 9.19 31.96
CA ALA A 533 3.01 10.13 32.05
C ALA A 533 2.33 10.40 30.70
N LEU A 534 3.06 10.34 29.60
CA LEU A 534 2.52 10.46 28.25
C LEU A 534 1.55 9.31 27.90
N THR A 535 1.68 8.15 28.52
CA THR A 535 0.79 7.01 28.22
C THR A 535 -0.69 7.29 28.57
N GLU A 536 -0.96 8.16 29.52
CA GLU A 536 -2.33 8.58 29.86
C GLU A 536 -2.99 9.43 28.76
N TYR A 537 -2.18 10.04 27.90
CA TYR A 537 -2.63 10.89 26.80
C TYR A 537 -2.73 10.14 25.45
N ILE A 538 -2.51 8.83 25.41
CA ILE A 538 -2.63 8.03 24.19
C ILE A 538 -3.99 8.22 23.51
N PRO A 539 -5.16 8.02 24.18
CA PRO A 539 -6.44 8.14 23.51
C PRO A 539 -6.74 9.55 22.96
N PRO A 540 -6.55 10.66 23.70
CA PRO A 540 -6.80 11.99 23.15
C PRO A 540 -5.84 12.36 22.01
N ILE A 541 -4.59 11.91 22.02
CA ILE A 541 -3.64 12.16 20.92
C ILE A 541 -4.00 11.34 19.68
N GLN A 542 -4.45 10.10 19.82
CA GLN A 542 -4.97 9.31 18.71
C GLN A 542 -6.23 9.93 18.10
N MET A 543 -7.14 10.47 18.92
CA MET A 543 -8.30 11.20 18.45
C MET A 543 -7.87 12.43 17.64
N ASN A 544 -6.93 13.22 18.17
CA ASN A 544 -6.35 14.36 17.45
C ASN A 544 -5.77 13.94 16.09
N ALA A 545 -4.99 12.85 16.05
CA ALA A 545 -4.39 12.34 14.82
C ALA A 545 -5.45 12.02 13.75
N ASN A 546 -6.54 11.38 14.14
CA ASN A 546 -7.66 11.08 13.24
C ASN A 546 -8.36 12.36 12.73
N LEU A 547 -8.65 13.31 13.64
CA LEU A 547 -9.33 14.58 13.30
C LEU A 547 -8.44 15.45 12.39
N ILE A 548 -7.17 15.55 12.68
CA ILE A 548 -6.17 16.25 11.86
C ILE A 548 -6.05 15.59 10.48
N GLY A 549 -5.99 14.26 10.40
CA GLY A 549 -6.00 13.54 9.13
C GLY A 549 -7.24 13.85 8.28
N ARG A 550 -8.42 14.00 8.91
CA ARG A 550 -9.66 14.39 8.21
C ARG A 550 -9.58 15.81 7.66
N ILE A 551 -9.11 16.78 8.46
CA ILE A 551 -8.92 18.18 8.04
C ILE A 551 -7.95 18.21 6.86
N ASP A 552 -6.83 17.53 6.96
CA ASP A 552 -5.78 17.47 5.94
C ASP A 552 -6.28 16.87 4.61
N CYS A 553 -7.09 15.79 4.67
CA CYS A 553 -7.73 15.24 3.47
C CYS A 553 -8.69 16.24 2.80
N LEU A 554 -9.53 16.93 3.58
CA LEU A 554 -10.50 17.91 3.05
C LEU A 554 -9.77 19.13 2.48
N LEU A 555 -8.70 19.57 3.13
CA LEU A 555 -7.83 20.63 2.64
C LEU A 555 -7.11 20.21 1.34
N SER A 556 -6.66 18.96 1.28
CA SER A 556 -6.08 18.36 0.05
C SER A 556 -7.07 18.41 -1.12
N PHE A 557 -8.35 18.08 -0.88
CA PHE A 557 -9.40 18.18 -1.89
C PHE A 557 -9.61 19.62 -2.38
N ALA A 558 -9.62 20.58 -1.46
CA ALA A 558 -9.74 22.01 -1.83
C ALA A 558 -8.54 22.48 -2.68
N LYS A 559 -7.32 22.14 -2.28
CA LYS A 559 -6.10 22.49 -3.04
C LYS A 559 -6.07 21.84 -4.42
N ALA A 560 -6.43 20.55 -4.50
CA ALA A 560 -6.48 19.83 -5.76
C ALA A 560 -7.55 20.42 -6.69
N ALA A 561 -8.71 20.80 -6.15
CA ALA A 561 -9.80 21.40 -6.91
C ALA A 561 -9.44 22.80 -7.43
N GLU A 562 -8.81 23.61 -6.62
CA GLU A 562 -8.32 24.95 -7.03
C GLU A 562 -7.27 24.85 -8.14
N ALA A 563 -6.26 24.00 -7.94
CA ALA A 563 -5.17 23.81 -8.90
C ALA A 563 -5.64 23.25 -10.26
N ASN A 564 -6.72 22.46 -10.27
CA ASN A 564 -7.20 21.74 -11.46
C ASN A 564 -8.56 22.24 -11.97
N LYS A 565 -9.11 23.30 -11.37
CA LYS A 565 -10.43 23.85 -11.72
C LYS A 565 -11.53 22.79 -11.68
N TYR A 566 -11.57 22.01 -10.57
CA TYR A 566 -12.64 21.07 -10.32
C TYR A 566 -13.85 21.75 -9.72
N ILE A 567 -15.03 21.20 -9.94
CA ILE A 567 -16.30 21.77 -9.46
C ILE A 567 -16.94 20.86 -8.41
N ARG A 568 -17.78 21.43 -7.56
CA ARG A 568 -18.62 20.71 -6.62
C ARG A 568 -19.68 19.88 -7.35
N PRO A 569 -19.67 18.51 -7.27
CA PRO A 569 -20.73 17.70 -7.85
C PRO A 569 -21.96 17.69 -6.94
N ILE A 570 -23.14 17.54 -7.54
CA ILE A 570 -24.38 17.23 -6.81
C ILE A 570 -24.43 15.73 -6.59
N VAL A 571 -24.43 15.30 -5.34
CA VAL A 571 -24.58 13.88 -4.98
C VAL A 571 -25.95 13.67 -4.34
N SER A 572 -26.70 12.70 -4.82
CA SER A 572 -28.06 12.42 -4.37
C SER A 572 -28.38 10.92 -4.41
N ASP A 573 -29.50 10.51 -3.80
CA ASP A 573 -29.99 9.13 -3.84
C ASP A 573 -30.78 8.80 -5.13
N SER A 574 -30.47 9.48 -6.23
CA SER A 574 -31.02 9.20 -7.54
C SER A 574 -30.26 8.09 -8.26
N ASP A 575 -30.87 7.55 -9.34
CA ASP A 575 -30.28 6.51 -10.17
C ASP A 575 -29.57 7.06 -11.43
N LYS A 576 -29.34 8.37 -11.51
CA LYS A 576 -28.73 8.97 -12.69
C LYS A 576 -27.27 9.37 -12.48
N ILE A 577 -26.51 9.28 -13.54
CA ILE A 577 -25.16 9.86 -13.68
C ILE A 577 -25.24 10.84 -14.84
N ASP A 578 -25.12 12.14 -14.58
CA ASP A 578 -25.17 13.22 -15.57
C ASP A 578 -23.92 14.10 -15.42
N ILE A 579 -22.97 13.88 -16.31
CA ILE A 579 -21.68 14.58 -16.33
C ILE A 579 -21.64 15.43 -17.60
N LYS A 580 -21.42 16.74 -17.46
CA LYS A 580 -21.20 17.68 -18.56
C LYS A 580 -19.76 18.18 -18.53
N GLY A 581 -19.13 18.22 -19.69
CA GLY A 581 -17.77 18.69 -19.82
C GLY A 581 -16.77 17.90 -18.95
N GLY A 582 -16.99 16.58 -18.78
CA GLY A 582 -16.12 15.72 -17.97
C GLY A 582 -14.72 15.58 -18.56
N ARG A 583 -13.69 15.59 -17.70
CA ARG A 583 -12.27 15.43 -18.04
C ARG A 583 -11.67 14.29 -17.26
N HIS A 584 -10.64 13.64 -17.79
CA HIS A 584 -9.93 12.55 -17.09
C HIS A 584 -8.87 13.14 -16.16
N PRO A 585 -8.98 12.98 -14.82
CA PRO A 585 -8.13 13.70 -13.86
C PRO A 585 -6.64 13.39 -14.01
N VAL A 586 -6.29 12.16 -14.38
CA VAL A 586 -4.89 11.73 -14.54
C VAL A 586 -4.34 12.14 -15.91
N ILE A 587 -5.05 11.81 -17.00
CA ILE A 587 -4.56 12.11 -18.35
C ILE A 587 -4.41 13.62 -18.56
N GLU A 588 -5.34 14.42 -18.03
CA GLU A 588 -5.27 15.89 -18.10
C GLU A 588 -3.95 16.45 -17.55
N LYS A 589 -3.40 15.80 -16.51
CA LYS A 589 -2.12 16.17 -15.89
C LYS A 589 -0.88 15.77 -16.68
N GLN A 590 -1.01 14.72 -17.51
CA GLN A 590 0.09 14.19 -18.32
C GLN A 590 0.19 14.85 -19.69
N LEU A 591 -0.82 15.64 -20.08
CA LEU A 591 -0.78 16.33 -21.36
C LEU A 591 0.31 17.42 -21.38
N PRO A 592 0.98 17.62 -22.53
CA PRO A 592 1.94 18.69 -22.70
C PRO A 592 1.32 20.07 -22.45
N LEU A 593 2.11 21.01 -21.98
CA LEU A 593 1.69 22.39 -21.76
C LEU A 593 1.09 22.97 -23.06
N GLY A 594 -0.16 23.43 -22.98
CA GLY A 594 -0.88 24.03 -24.13
C GLY A 594 -1.79 23.07 -24.91
N GLU A 595 -1.79 21.78 -24.60
CA GLU A 595 -2.74 20.80 -25.14
C GLU A 595 -3.89 20.57 -24.15
N PRO A 596 -5.11 21.12 -24.39
CA PRO A 596 -6.23 20.90 -23.50
C PRO A 596 -6.81 19.49 -23.65
N TYR A 597 -7.25 18.88 -22.54
CA TYR A 597 -8.05 17.66 -22.60
C TYR A 597 -9.42 17.94 -23.26
N ILE A 598 -9.85 17.06 -24.15
CA ILE A 598 -11.16 17.18 -24.81
C ILE A 598 -12.25 16.67 -23.87
N ALA A 599 -13.01 17.61 -23.34
CA ALA A 599 -14.07 17.32 -22.39
C ALA A 599 -15.28 16.62 -23.06
N ASN A 600 -15.89 15.66 -22.34
CA ASN A 600 -16.99 14.86 -22.86
C ASN A 600 -18.18 14.80 -21.89
N ASP A 601 -19.39 14.71 -22.47
CA ASP A 601 -20.63 14.56 -21.73
C ASP A 601 -20.99 13.08 -21.64
N VAL A 602 -21.46 12.65 -20.47
CA VAL A 602 -21.95 11.28 -20.23
C VAL A 602 -23.26 11.36 -19.43
N TYR A 603 -24.31 10.77 -19.95
CA TYR A 603 -25.59 10.64 -19.25
C TYR A 603 -26.00 9.17 -19.17
N LEU A 604 -26.32 8.68 -17.97
CA LEU A 604 -26.82 7.33 -17.70
C LEU A 604 -27.98 7.39 -16.71
N ASP A 605 -29.07 6.66 -16.98
CA ASP A 605 -30.18 6.44 -16.07
C ASP A 605 -30.77 5.02 -16.26
N ASP A 606 -31.74 4.63 -15.47
CA ASP A 606 -32.40 3.32 -15.56
C ASP A 606 -33.67 3.30 -16.44
N GLU A 607 -34.11 4.48 -16.94
CA GLU A 607 -35.34 4.62 -17.71
C GLU A 607 -35.11 4.76 -19.21
N LYS A 608 -34.18 5.63 -19.63
CA LYS A 608 -33.99 6.06 -21.01
C LYS A 608 -32.64 5.63 -21.61
N GLN A 609 -31.57 5.66 -20.83
CA GLN A 609 -30.22 5.46 -21.29
C GLN A 609 -29.37 4.68 -20.24
N GLN A 610 -29.73 3.40 -20.07
CA GLN A 610 -29.07 2.48 -19.14
C GLN A 610 -27.73 2.06 -19.66
N ILE A 611 -27.62 1.76 -20.95
CA ILE A 611 -26.42 1.24 -21.59
C ILE A 611 -26.03 2.15 -22.75
N ILE A 612 -24.75 2.58 -22.75
CA ILE A 612 -24.15 3.28 -23.88
C ILE A 612 -23.16 2.34 -24.56
N ILE A 613 -23.42 2.02 -25.84
CA ILE A 613 -22.47 1.33 -26.71
C ILE A 613 -21.61 2.38 -27.38
N ILE A 614 -20.28 2.30 -27.19
CA ILE A 614 -19.33 3.26 -27.69
C ILE A 614 -18.46 2.60 -28.77
N THR A 615 -18.67 3.00 -30.02
CA THR A 615 -17.85 2.55 -31.14
C THR A 615 -16.81 3.58 -31.55
N GLY A 616 -15.88 3.19 -32.38
CA GLY A 616 -14.80 4.07 -32.89
C GLY A 616 -13.44 3.39 -32.93
N PRO A 617 -12.46 4.03 -33.57
CA PRO A 617 -11.13 3.46 -33.76
C PRO A 617 -10.38 3.32 -32.45
N ASN A 618 -9.36 2.44 -32.45
CA ASN A 618 -8.37 2.39 -31.38
C ASN A 618 -7.60 3.71 -31.36
N MET A 619 -7.15 4.14 -30.17
CA MET A 619 -6.51 5.44 -29.90
C MET A 619 -7.46 6.65 -29.95
N ALA A 620 -8.75 6.47 -30.26
CA ALA A 620 -9.71 7.56 -30.22
C ALA A 620 -10.06 8.05 -28.79
N GLY A 621 -9.73 7.29 -27.78
CA GLY A 621 -9.97 7.65 -26.36
C GLY A 621 -11.17 6.97 -25.72
N LYS A 622 -11.68 5.85 -26.27
CA LYS A 622 -12.80 5.07 -25.69
C LYS A 622 -12.51 4.66 -24.24
N SER A 623 -11.39 3.99 -24.01
CA SER A 623 -10.97 3.52 -22.68
C SER A 623 -10.77 4.66 -21.69
N ALA A 624 -10.23 5.80 -22.15
CA ALA A 624 -10.07 7.00 -21.34
C ALA A 624 -11.43 7.57 -20.88
N LEU A 625 -12.44 7.56 -21.75
CA LEU A 625 -13.80 8.00 -21.43
C LEU A 625 -14.47 7.11 -20.38
N LEU A 626 -14.34 5.79 -20.52
CA LEU A 626 -14.85 4.84 -19.53
C LEU A 626 -14.23 5.11 -18.15
N ARG A 627 -12.91 5.14 -18.09
CA ARG A 627 -12.18 5.41 -16.84
C ARG A 627 -12.52 6.79 -16.27
N GLN A 628 -12.62 7.82 -17.10
CA GLN A 628 -13.06 9.17 -16.70
C GLN A 628 -14.39 9.14 -15.95
N THR A 629 -15.39 8.43 -16.48
CA THR A 629 -16.71 8.34 -15.87
C THR A 629 -16.66 7.68 -14.50
N ALA A 630 -15.92 6.58 -14.38
CA ALA A 630 -15.74 5.89 -13.10
C ALA A 630 -14.96 6.73 -12.08
N LEU A 631 -13.90 7.39 -12.51
CA LEU A 631 -13.08 8.25 -11.63
C LEU A 631 -13.87 9.46 -11.12
N ILE A 632 -14.66 10.13 -11.98
CA ILE A 632 -15.53 11.24 -11.58
C ILE A 632 -16.58 10.77 -10.57
N THR A 633 -17.21 9.60 -10.81
CA THR A 633 -18.18 9.01 -9.89
C THR A 633 -17.55 8.67 -8.54
N LEU A 634 -16.36 8.06 -8.55
CA LEU A 634 -15.60 7.72 -7.34
C LEU A 634 -15.18 8.97 -6.56
N MET A 635 -14.61 9.98 -7.25
CA MET A 635 -14.24 11.26 -6.65
C MET A 635 -15.43 11.94 -5.98
N ALA A 636 -16.62 11.95 -6.63
CA ALA A 636 -17.83 12.47 -6.02
C ALA A 636 -18.18 11.73 -4.72
N GLN A 637 -18.09 10.40 -4.69
CA GLN A 637 -18.48 9.58 -3.54
C GLN A 637 -17.42 9.53 -2.41
N ILE A 638 -16.21 10.00 -2.64
CA ILE A 638 -15.27 10.27 -1.53
C ILE A 638 -15.45 11.67 -0.94
N GLY A 639 -16.31 12.51 -1.54
CA GLY A 639 -16.53 13.90 -1.15
C GLY A 639 -15.58 14.92 -1.80
N CYS A 640 -14.82 14.50 -2.82
CA CYS A 640 -13.95 15.36 -3.60
C CYS A 640 -14.73 16.12 -4.68
N PHE A 641 -14.26 17.31 -5.07
CA PHE A 641 -14.71 17.98 -6.26
C PHE A 641 -14.20 17.27 -7.52
N VAL A 642 -14.87 17.46 -8.66
CA VAL A 642 -14.68 16.64 -9.85
C VAL A 642 -14.27 17.45 -11.08
N PRO A 643 -13.48 16.88 -12.00
CA PRO A 643 -13.08 17.50 -13.25
C PRO A 643 -14.23 17.53 -14.27
N ALA A 644 -15.17 18.44 -14.11
CA ALA A 644 -16.32 18.61 -15.01
C ALA A 644 -16.77 20.08 -15.04
N GLU A 645 -17.66 20.43 -15.99
CA GLU A 645 -18.38 21.72 -15.99
C GLU A 645 -19.60 21.66 -15.06
N SER A 646 -20.30 20.52 -15.05
CA SER A 646 -21.30 20.18 -14.06
C SER A 646 -21.41 18.64 -13.91
N ALA A 647 -21.74 18.18 -12.71
CA ALA A 647 -21.93 16.75 -12.45
C ALA A 647 -23.06 16.53 -11.45
N HIS A 648 -23.99 15.64 -11.79
CA HIS A 648 -24.99 15.13 -10.87
C HIS A 648 -24.84 13.61 -10.81
N ILE A 649 -24.41 13.12 -9.65
CA ILE A 649 -24.06 11.71 -9.44
C ILE A 649 -25.02 11.10 -8.45
N GLY A 650 -25.83 10.17 -8.93
CA GLY A 650 -26.60 9.26 -8.09
C GLY A 650 -25.69 8.25 -7.43
N ILE A 651 -26.02 7.86 -6.19
CA ILE A 651 -25.20 6.90 -5.44
C ILE A 651 -25.04 5.58 -6.20
N VAL A 652 -23.80 5.21 -6.38
CA VAL A 652 -23.35 3.94 -6.95
C VAL A 652 -22.88 3.04 -5.80
N ASP A 653 -23.34 1.80 -5.77
CA ASP A 653 -22.97 0.83 -4.72
C ASP A 653 -21.77 -0.04 -5.10
N LYS A 654 -21.55 -0.25 -6.40
CA LYS A 654 -20.45 -1.03 -6.95
C LYS A 654 -19.93 -0.40 -8.24
N ILE A 655 -18.62 -0.37 -8.41
CA ILE A 655 -17.98 0.01 -9.68
C ILE A 655 -17.21 -1.21 -10.17
N PHE A 656 -17.55 -1.67 -11.38
CA PHE A 656 -16.87 -2.78 -12.03
C PHE A 656 -16.23 -2.32 -13.33
N THR A 657 -14.98 -2.71 -13.53
CA THR A 657 -14.26 -2.40 -14.76
C THR A 657 -13.65 -3.65 -15.38
N ARG A 658 -13.90 -3.84 -16.66
CA ARG A 658 -13.13 -4.73 -17.49
C ARG A 658 -12.48 -3.89 -18.61
N VAL A 659 -11.32 -3.30 -18.32
CA VAL A 659 -10.61 -2.37 -19.19
C VAL A 659 -9.14 -2.81 -19.32
N GLY A 660 -8.68 -3.04 -20.55
CA GLY A 660 -7.33 -3.47 -20.87
C GLY A 660 -7.11 -4.99 -20.76
N ALA A 661 -6.14 -5.53 -21.49
CA ALA A 661 -5.71 -6.93 -21.37
C ALA A 661 -4.74 -7.08 -20.18
N SER A 662 -5.09 -7.88 -19.21
CA SER A 662 -4.14 -8.31 -18.17
C SER A 662 -3.57 -9.69 -18.58
N ASP A 663 -2.36 -9.69 -19.13
CA ASP A 663 -1.63 -10.94 -19.36
C ASP A 663 -1.14 -11.47 -18.01
N ASN A 664 -1.81 -12.49 -17.49
CA ASN A 664 -1.38 -13.18 -16.28
C ASN A 664 -0.61 -14.46 -16.65
N ILE A 665 0.53 -14.27 -17.30
CA ILE A 665 1.41 -15.35 -17.79
C ILE A 665 1.87 -16.26 -16.62
N SER A 666 1.93 -15.72 -15.40
CA SER A 666 2.41 -16.45 -14.22
C SER A 666 1.50 -17.61 -13.75
N VAL A 667 0.21 -17.62 -14.13
CA VAL A 667 -0.77 -18.64 -13.71
C VAL A 667 -1.09 -19.60 -14.86
N GLY A 668 -0.60 -19.33 -16.09
CA GLY A 668 -0.82 -20.21 -17.27
C GLY A 668 -2.26 -20.18 -17.81
N GLU A 669 -3.10 -19.21 -17.40
CA GLU A 669 -4.45 -19.04 -17.92
C GLU A 669 -4.42 -18.30 -19.26
N SER A 670 -5.31 -18.71 -20.18
CA SER A 670 -5.54 -17.97 -21.42
C SER A 670 -6.09 -16.57 -21.12
N THR A 671 -5.63 -15.54 -21.81
CA THR A 671 -6.13 -14.17 -21.72
C THR A 671 -7.65 -14.08 -21.87
N PHE A 672 -8.22 -14.91 -22.74
CA PHE A 672 -9.67 -15.01 -22.92
C PHE A 672 -10.39 -15.63 -21.72
N MET A 673 -9.79 -16.63 -21.05
CA MET A 673 -10.36 -17.22 -19.84
C MET A 673 -10.38 -16.21 -18.68
N VAL A 674 -9.30 -15.45 -18.51
CA VAL A 674 -9.25 -14.34 -17.53
C VAL A 674 -10.34 -13.32 -17.82
N GLU A 675 -10.50 -12.94 -19.09
CA GLU A 675 -11.56 -12.02 -19.53
C GLU A 675 -12.96 -12.54 -19.21
N MET A 676 -13.25 -13.82 -19.44
CA MET A 676 -14.53 -14.42 -19.13
C MET A 676 -14.77 -14.57 -17.62
N ASN A 677 -13.75 -14.87 -16.84
CA ASN A 677 -13.85 -14.92 -15.39
C ASN A 677 -14.19 -13.53 -14.80
N GLU A 678 -13.52 -12.46 -15.27
CA GLU A 678 -13.82 -11.09 -14.87
C GLU A 678 -15.26 -10.69 -15.26
N ALA A 679 -15.70 -10.97 -16.49
CA ALA A 679 -17.05 -10.71 -16.94
C ALA A 679 -18.09 -11.50 -16.13
N SER A 680 -17.82 -12.76 -15.81
CA SER A 680 -18.69 -13.60 -14.98
C SER A 680 -18.84 -13.04 -13.57
N ASP A 681 -17.75 -12.59 -12.93
CA ASP A 681 -17.80 -11.96 -11.59
C ASP A 681 -18.69 -10.71 -11.63
N ILE A 682 -18.52 -9.86 -12.66
CA ILE A 682 -19.36 -8.66 -12.83
C ILE A 682 -20.85 -9.03 -12.94
N LEU A 683 -21.20 -9.94 -13.86
CA LEU A 683 -22.58 -10.30 -14.14
C LEU A 683 -23.31 -10.96 -12.95
N ASN A 684 -22.58 -11.75 -12.15
CA ASN A 684 -23.14 -12.41 -10.98
C ASN A 684 -23.27 -11.46 -9.77
N ASN A 685 -22.49 -10.37 -9.73
CA ASN A 685 -22.44 -9.48 -8.57
C ASN A 685 -23.03 -8.08 -8.80
N MET A 686 -23.43 -7.71 -10.03
CA MET A 686 -23.99 -6.40 -10.32
C MET A 686 -25.36 -6.19 -9.66
N THR A 687 -25.71 -4.93 -9.39
CA THR A 687 -26.99 -4.47 -8.87
C THR A 687 -27.60 -3.39 -9.78
N SER A 688 -28.80 -2.92 -9.48
CA SER A 688 -29.39 -1.79 -10.21
C SER A 688 -28.61 -0.47 -10.03
N ARG A 689 -27.87 -0.33 -8.92
CA ARG A 689 -27.03 0.86 -8.64
C ARG A 689 -25.59 0.72 -9.10
N SER A 690 -25.21 -0.41 -9.69
CA SER A 690 -23.84 -0.62 -10.16
C SER A 690 -23.51 0.22 -11.39
N LEU A 691 -22.26 0.66 -11.48
CA LEU A 691 -21.66 1.21 -12.70
C LEU A 691 -20.71 0.16 -13.28
N VAL A 692 -20.98 -0.25 -14.52
CA VAL A 692 -20.21 -1.30 -15.21
C VAL A 692 -19.53 -0.74 -16.44
N LEU A 693 -18.25 -1.02 -16.59
CA LEU A 693 -17.41 -0.57 -17.70
C LEU A 693 -16.79 -1.77 -18.41
N PHE A 694 -17.20 -2.01 -19.66
CA PHE A 694 -16.60 -3.01 -20.54
C PHE A 694 -15.81 -2.34 -21.66
N ASP A 695 -14.58 -2.74 -21.84
CA ASP A 695 -13.71 -2.27 -22.92
C ASP A 695 -13.24 -3.44 -23.77
N GLU A 696 -13.70 -3.47 -25.03
CA GLU A 696 -13.28 -4.41 -26.04
C GLU A 696 -13.45 -5.90 -25.67
N LEU A 697 -14.54 -6.21 -24.97
CA LEU A 697 -14.86 -7.57 -24.54
C LEU A 697 -15.07 -8.51 -25.76
N GLY A 698 -14.52 -9.74 -25.70
CA GLY A 698 -14.66 -10.76 -26.74
C GLY A 698 -13.50 -10.79 -27.75
N ARG A 699 -12.42 -10.01 -27.55
CA ARG A 699 -11.28 -9.99 -28.48
C ARG A 699 -10.41 -11.24 -28.45
N GLY A 700 -10.44 -12.01 -27.37
CA GLY A 700 -9.57 -13.18 -27.17
C GLY A 700 -10.01 -14.44 -27.92
N THR A 701 -11.08 -14.39 -28.71
CA THR A 701 -11.65 -15.54 -29.45
C THR A 701 -11.96 -15.19 -30.91
N SER A 702 -12.67 -16.09 -31.64
CA SER A 702 -13.09 -15.81 -33.01
C SER A 702 -14.07 -14.62 -33.04
N THR A 703 -14.10 -13.86 -34.15
CA THR A 703 -14.90 -12.66 -34.29
C THR A 703 -16.37 -12.90 -34.00
N TYR A 704 -16.95 -13.98 -34.56
CA TYR A 704 -18.37 -14.27 -34.35
C TYR A 704 -18.69 -14.74 -32.93
N ASP A 705 -17.82 -15.54 -32.30
CA ASP A 705 -17.99 -15.90 -30.89
C ASP A 705 -17.91 -14.65 -30.00
N GLY A 706 -16.95 -13.76 -30.26
CA GLY A 706 -16.79 -12.49 -29.53
C GLY A 706 -18.01 -11.59 -29.66
N ILE A 707 -18.54 -11.38 -30.86
CA ILE A 707 -19.78 -10.62 -31.10
C ILE A 707 -20.96 -11.25 -30.36
N SER A 708 -21.12 -12.59 -30.47
CA SER A 708 -22.23 -13.30 -29.84
C SER A 708 -22.20 -13.18 -28.32
N ILE A 709 -21.04 -13.32 -27.70
CA ILE A 709 -20.87 -13.15 -26.25
C ILE A 709 -21.14 -11.69 -25.85
N ALA A 710 -20.57 -10.72 -26.55
CA ALA A 710 -20.76 -9.30 -26.26
C ALA A 710 -22.24 -8.90 -26.35
N TRP A 711 -22.95 -9.34 -27.40
CA TRP A 711 -24.38 -9.13 -27.60
C TRP A 711 -25.18 -9.71 -26.45
N ALA A 712 -24.96 -10.99 -26.12
CA ALA A 712 -25.70 -11.69 -25.07
C ALA A 712 -25.48 -11.03 -23.68
N ILE A 713 -24.28 -10.54 -23.40
CA ILE A 713 -23.98 -9.83 -22.15
C ILE A 713 -24.74 -8.50 -22.08
N VAL A 714 -24.72 -7.71 -23.15
CA VAL A 714 -25.45 -6.41 -23.17
C VAL A 714 -26.96 -6.65 -23.05
N GLU A 715 -27.49 -7.64 -23.74
CA GLU A 715 -28.91 -8.06 -23.65
C GLU A 715 -29.28 -8.53 -22.22
N TYR A 716 -28.43 -9.38 -21.62
CA TYR A 716 -28.59 -9.84 -20.24
C TYR A 716 -28.65 -8.70 -19.24
N ILE A 717 -27.76 -7.72 -19.32
CA ILE A 717 -27.76 -6.55 -18.43
C ILE A 717 -29.01 -5.69 -18.65
N HIS A 718 -29.43 -5.50 -19.90
CA HIS A 718 -30.64 -4.73 -20.24
C HIS A 718 -31.90 -5.39 -19.72
N GLU A 719 -32.07 -6.69 -19.92
CA GLU A 719 -33.31 -7.45 -19.58
C GLU A 719 -33.29 -7.97 -18.13
N HIS A 720 -32.21 -7.82 -17.39
CA HIS A 720 -32.10 -8.34 -16.02
C HIS A 720 -33.25 -7.79 -15.13
N PRO A 721 -34.03 -8.62 -14.45
CA PRO A 721 -35.24 -8.18 -13.75
C PRO A 721 -34.92 -7.23 -12.57
N ASN A 722 -33.85 -7.48 -11.84
CA ASN A 722 -33.50 -6.81 -10.57
C ASN A 722 -32.20 -6.02 -10.60
N ALA A 723 -31.36 -6.16 -11.64
CA ALA A 723 -30.04 -5.54 -11.69
C ALA A 723 -29.80 -4.83 -13.03
N LYS A 724 -30.54 -3.73 -13.25
CA LYS A 724 -30.40 -2.88 -14.44
C LYS A 724 -29.19 -1.94 -14.28
N ALA A 725 -27.99 -2.49 -14.26
CA ALA A 725 -26.76 -1.73 -14.03
C ALA A 725 -26.52 -0.68 -15.13
N LYS A 726 -26.07 0.51 -14.73
CA LYS A 726 -25.62 1.56 -15.65
C LYS A 726 -24.33 1.10 -16.31
N THR A 727 -24.30 1.05 -17.66
CA THR A 727 -23.21 0.40 -18.37
C THR A 727 -22.64 1.26 -19.49
N LEU A 728 -21.33 1.38 -19.54
CA LEU A 728 -20.56 1.87 -20.70
C LEU A 728 -19.87 0.68 -21.36
N PHE A 729 -20.19 0.42 -22.61
CA PHE A 729 -19.67 -0.70 -23.37
C PHE A 729 -18.88 -0.20 -24.59
N ALA A 730 -17.56 -0.13 -24.49
CA ALA A 730 -16.72 0.24 -25.63
C ALA A 730 -16.36 -0.99 -26.45
N THR A 731 -16.56 -0.88 -27.76
CA THR A 731 -16.34 -2.01 -28.69
C THR A 731 -15.92 -1.51 -30.07
N HIS A 732 -15.36 -2.40 -30.86
CA HIS A 732 -15.17 -2.22 -32.31
C HIS A 732 -16.10 -3.12 -33.12
N TYR A 733 -16.99 -3.86 -32.46
CA TYR A 733 -18.05 -4.62 -33.13
C TYR A 733 -19.18 -3.69 -33.54
N HIS A 734 -19.24 -3.34 -34.83
CA HIS A 734 -20.23 -2.41 -35.37
C HIS A 734 -21.66 -3.01 -35.37
N GLU A 735 -21.74 -4.33 -35.33
CA GLU A 735 -22.99 -5.11 -35.28
C GLU A 735 -23.76 -4.78 -34.02
N LEU A 736 -23.14 -4.44 -32.89
CA LEU A 736 -23.82 -4.05 -31.68
C LEU A 736 -24.62 -2.74 -31.83
N ASN A 737 -24.33 -1.92 -32.85
CA ASN A 737 -25.12 -0.72 -33.13
C ASN A 737 -26.58 -1.01 -33.42
N GLU A 738 -26.93 -2.21 -33.93
CA GLU A 738 -28.30 -2.61 -34.17
C GLU A 738 -29.13 -2.80 -32.89
N MET A 739 -28.46 -2.94 -31.70
CA MET A 739 -29.16 -3.13 -30.44
C MET A 739 -29.99 -1.90 -30.03
N GLU A 740 -29.62 -0.68 -30.40
CA GLU A 740 -30.41 0.53 -30.13
C GLU A 740 -31.82 0.47 -30.74
N ARG A 741 -31.94 -0.20 -31.89
CA ARG A 741 -33.24 -0.38 -32.54
C ARG A 741 -34.15 -1.40 -31.84
N ALA A 742 -33.50 -2.40 -31.21
CA ALA A 742 -34.23 -3.50 -30.55
C ALA A 742 -34.56 -3.19 -29.07
N PHE A 743 -33.71 -2.43 -28.39
CA PHE A 743 -33.73 -2.22 -26.94
C PHE A 743 -33.81 -0.73 -26.59
N LYS A 744 -34.89 -0.32 -25.90
CA LYS A 744 -35.22 1.08 -25.65
C LYS A 744 -34.21 1.87 -24.84
N ARG A 745 -33.51 1.20 -23.87
CA ARG A 745 -32.58 1.83 -22.93
C ARG A 745 -31.11 1.69 -23.37
N ILE A 746 -30.88 1.20 -24.60
CA ILE A 746 -29.55 1.16 -25.20
C ILE A 746 -29.39 2.35 -26.16
N LYS A 747 -28.28 3.07 -26.08
CA LYS A 747 -27.94 4.18 -26.97
C LYS A 747 -26.55 3.99 -27.54
N ASN A 748 -26.42 4.31 -28.83
CA ASN A 748 -25.16 4.27 -29.54
C ASN A 748 -24.50 5.62 -29.55
N TYR A 749 -23.21 5.59 -29.29
CA TYR A 749 -22.31 6.74 -29.41
C TYR A 749 -21.03 6.34 -30.15
N ASN A 750 -20.35 7.30 -30.71
CA ASN A 750 -19.02 7.07 -31.26
C ASN A 750 -18.06 8.19 -30.84
N VAL A 751 -16.78 7.85 -30.80
CA VAL A 751 -15.74 8.85 -30.58
C VAL A 751 -15.31 9.40 -31.94
N SER A 752 -15.57 10.69 -32.15
CA SER A 752 -15.48 11.34 -33.45
C SER A 752 -14.05 11.42 -33.97
N VAL A 753 -13.96 11.22 -35.30
CA VAL A 753 -12.72 11.30 -36.08
C VAL A 753 -12.99 12.17 -37.28
N LYS A 754 -12.03 12.98 -37.67
CA LYS A 754 -12.12 13.82 -38.88
C LYS A 754 -11.07 13.38 -39.91
N GLU A 755 -11.52 13.07 -41.10
CA GLU A 755 -10.62 12.80 -42.22
C GLU A 755 -10.30 14.13 -42.94
N VAL A 756 -9.01 14.45 -43.05
CA VAL A 756 -8.54 15.62 -43.80
C VAL A 756 -7.54 15.13 -44.85
N GLY A 757 -8.01 14.91 -46.06
CA GLY A 757 -7.23 14.30 -47.13
C GLY A 757 -6.82 12.87 -46.79
N ASN A 758 -5.52 12.64 -46.65
CA ASN A 758 -4.95 11.30 -46.31
C ASN A 758 -4.57 11.14 -44.84
N LYS A 759 -5.01 12.05 -43.98
CA LYS A 759 -4.74 12.05 -42.54
C LYS A 759 -6.04 11.90 -41.75
N VAL A 760 -6.00 11.08 -40.71
CA VAL A 760 -7.09 10.94 -39.73
C VAL A 760 -6.72 11.76 -38.50
N ILE A 761 -7.59 12.65 -38.10
CA ILE A 761 -7.47 13.48 -36.89
C ILE A 761 -8.48 12.94 -35.87
N PHE A 762 -7.99 12.46 -34.73
CA PHE A 762 -8.82 12.03 -33.62
C PHE A 762 -9.33 13.24 -32.85
N LEU A 763 -10.62 13.55 -32.99
CA LEU A 763 -11.23 14.68 -32.28
C LEU A 763 -11.52 14.37 -30.82
N ARG A 764 -11.50 13.08 -30.43
CA ARG A 764 -11.73 12.58 -29.06
C ARG A 764 -13.05 13.05 -28.43
N LYS A 765 -14.04 13.49 -29.25
CA LYS A 765 -15.34 13.93 -28.78
C LYS A 765 -16.37 12.83 -28.95
N LEU A 766 -17.12 12.54 -27.88
CA LEU A 766 -18.24 11.62 -27.89
C LEU A 766 -19.44 12.27 -28.57
N ILE A 767 -19.98 11.62 -29.58
CA ILE A 767 -21.17 12.08 -30.30
C ILE A 767 -22.21 10.94 -30.42
N PRO A 768 -23.53 11.27 -30.44
CA PRO A 768 -24.57 10.27 -30.66
C PRO A 768 -24.46 9.57 -32.01
N GLY A 769 -24.84 8.31 -32.05
CA GLY A 769 -24.83 7.44 -33.25
C GLY A 769 -23.60 6.51 -33.29
N GLY A 770 -23.73 5.40 -33.98
CA GLY A 770 -22.64 4.40 -34.16
C GLY A 770 -21.68 4.79 -35.29
N SER A 771 -20.45 4.32 -35.24
CA SER A 771 -19.49 4.40 -36.35
C SER A 771 -19.60 3.17 -37.24
N GLU A 772 -19.65 3.39 -38.55
CA GLU A 772 -19.70 2.30 -39.55
C GLU A 772 -18.32 1.96 -40.14
N HIS A 773 -17.27 2.75 -39.83
CA HIS A 773 -15.95 2.61 -40.46
C HIS A 773 -14.88 2.13 -39.50
N SER A 774 -14.04 1.22 -39.97
CA SER A 774 -12.83 0.75 -39.29
C SER A 774 -11.63 1.59 -39.68
N PHE A 775 -10.84 2.10 -38.73
CA PHE A 775 -9.65 2.92 -38.96
C PHE A 775 -8.32 2.20 -38.63
N GLY A 776 -8.33 0.86 -38.46
CA GLY A 776 -7.16 0.10 -38.07
C GLY A 776 -5.96 0.27 -39.00
N ILE A 777 -6.18 0.33 -40.33
CA ILE A 777 -5.13 0.53 -41.34
C ILE A 777 -4.52 1.95 -41.23
N HIS A 778 -5.34 2.96 -40.88
CA HIS A 778 -4.84 4.32 -40.64
C HIS A 778 -3.93 4.39 -39.41
N VAL A 779 -4.28 3.67 -38.34
CA VAL A 779 -3.44 3.57 -37.15
C VAL A 779 -2.11 2.86 -37.48
N ALA A 780 -2.17 1.76 -38.24
CA ALA A 780 -0.97 1.07 -38.70
C ALA A 780 -0.02 1.98 -39.50
N LYS A 781 -0.60 2.83 -40.37
CA LYS A 781 0.15 3.85 -41.12
C LYS A 781 0.81 4.89 -40.19
N MET A 782 0.10 5.34 -39.16
CA MET A 782 0.65 6.28 -38.16
C MET A 782 1.76 5.67 -37.32
N ALA A 783 1.68 4.38 -37.04
CA ALA A 783 2.73 3.60 -36.35
C ALA A 783 3.99 3.36 -37.19
N GLY A 784 4.02 3.86 -38.42
CA GLY A 784 5.19 3.75 -39.29
C GLY A 784 5.31 2.41 -40.09
N MET A 785 4.20 1.67 -40.21
CA MET A 785 4.20 0.43 -40.97
C MET A 785 4.61 0.65 -42.44
N PRO A 786 5.37 -0.24 -43.09
CA PRO A 786 5.82 -0.10 -44.48
C PRO A 786 4.67 0.22 -45.45
N LYS A 787 4.89 1.20 -46.34
CA LYS A 787 3.85 1.68 -47.28
C LYS A 787 3.23 0.59 -48.13
N SER A 788 4.02 -0.42 -48.50
CA SER A 788 3.55 -1.59 -49.26
C SER A 788 2.51 -2.41 -48.53
N ILE A 789 2.73 -2.64 -47.22
CA ILE A 789 1.78 -3.36 -46.36
C ILE A 789 0.49 -2.55 -46.21
N VAL A 790 0.59 -1.26 -45.91
CA VAL A 790 -0.57 -0.37 -45.78
C VAL A 790 -1.41 -0.34 -47.05
N LYS A 791 -0.75 -0.24 -48.23
CA LYS A 791 -1.43 -0.27 -49.52
C LYS A 791 -2.16 -1.61 -49.74
N ARG A 792 -1.47 -2.73 -49.50
CA ARG A 792 -2.05 -4.08 -49.68
C ARG A 792 -3.20 -4.33 -48.71
N SER A 793 -3.09 -3.86 -47.46
CA SER A 793 -4.18 -3.96 -46.45
C SER A 793 -5.44 -3.23 -46.90
N ASN A 794 -5.30 -2.03 -47.50
CA ASN A 794 -6.45 -1.28 -48.05
C ASN A 794 -7.10 -2.01 -49.25
N GLU A 795 -6.31 -2.67 -50.12
CA GLU A 795 -6.84 -3.45 -51.23
C GLU A 795 -7.64 -4.65 -50.72
N ILE A 796 -7.10 -5.38 -49.73
CA ILE A 796 -7.78 -6.53 -49.08
C ILE A 796 -9.06 -6.10 -48.37
N LEU A 797 -9.01 -5.00 -47.60
CA LEU A 797 -10.20 -4.47 -46.90
C LEU A 797 -11.35 -4.17 -47.86
N LYS A 798 -11.04 -3.50 -49.00
CA LYS A 798 -12.06 -3.20 -50.03
C LYS A 798 -12.66 -4.47 -50.64
N GLN A 799 -11.85 -5.51 -50.84
CA GLN A 799 -12.33 -6.77 -51.34
C GLN A 799 -13.28 -7.47 -50.35
N LEU A 800 -12.89 -7.54 -49.06
CA LEU A 800 -13.71 -8.14 -48.01
C LEU A 800 -15.05 -7.34 -47.78
N GLU A 801 -15.01 -6.04 -47.84
CA GLU A 801 -16.22 -5.20 -47.71
C GLU A 801 -17.15 -5.32 -48.93
N SER A 802 -16.60 -5.57 -50.16
CA SER A 802 -17.39 -5.77 -51.36
C SER A 802 -18.06 -7.16 -51.40
N GLU A 803 -17.40 -8.20 -50.92
CA GLU A 803 -17.93 -9.56 -50.77
C GLU A 803 -19.08 -9.60 -49.73
N ASN A 804 -18.94 -8.95 -48.56
CA ASN A 804 -20.00 -8.82 -47.54
C ASN A 804 -21.23 -8.04 -48.05
N ARG A 805 -21.08 -7.10 -49.01
CA ARG A 805 -22.22 -6.39 -49.59
C ARG A 805 -22.99 -7.21 -50.63
N GLN A 806 -22.39 -8.18 -51.26
CA GLN A 806 -23.03 -9.08 -52.25
C GLN A 806 -23.82 -10.19 -51.58
N GLU A 807 -23.47 -10.65 -50.41
CA GLU A 807 -24.18 -11.64 -49.59
C GLU A 807 -25.19 -10.96 -48.62
N GLY A 808 -26.00 -10.07 -49.11
CA GLY A 808 -26.98 -9.27 -48.37
C GLY A 808 -27.50 -9.86 -47.07
N ILE A 809 -26.91 -9.47 -45.95
CA ILE A 809 -27.56 -9.45 -44.65
C ILE A 809 -28.45 -8.19 -44.59
N GLY A 810 -29.17 -7.92 -45.64
CA GLY A 810 -30.17 -6.88 -45.73
C GLY A 810 -31.54 -7.50 -45.74
N GLY A 811 -32.24 -7.59 -44.58
CA GLY A 811 -33.65 -7.75 -44.63
C GLY A 811 -34.35 -8.88 -43.85
N LYS A 812 -33.80 -9.28 -42.66
CA LYS A 812 -34.69 -9.95 -41.67
C LYS A 812 -34.68 -9.10 -40.39
N PRO A 813 -35.85 -8.65 -39.95
CA PRO A 813 -35.96 -7.85 -38.73
C PRO A 813 -35.48 -8.68 -37.56
N VAL A 814 -34.71 -8.05 -36.65
CA VAL A 814 -34.09 -8.60 -35.44
C VAL A 814 -35.06 -9.40 -34.56
N LYS A 815 -36.40 -9.21 -34.70
CA LYS A 815 -37.45 -10.07 -34.12
C LYS A 815 -37.38 -11.54 -34.54
N ALA A 816 -36.73 -11.86 -35.66
CA ALA A 816 -36.62 -13.24 -36.13
C ALA A 816 -35.43 -14.00 -35.49
N ILE A 817 -34.46 -13.27 -34.95
CA ILE A 817 -33.30 -13.87 -34.25
C ILE A 817 -33.68 -14.21 -32.81
N ALA A 818 -34.51 -13.38 -32.14
CA ALA A 818 -34.99 -13.63 -30.80
C ALA A 818 -36.05 -14.77 -30.67
N SER A 819 -36.64 -15.22 -31.78
CA SER A 819 -37.63 -16.30 -31.81
C SER A 819 -37.09 -17.66 -32.28
N ALA A 820 -35.81 -17.76 -32.62
CA ALA A 820 -35.15 -19.01 -33.08
C ALA A 820 -34.24 -19.60 -32.01
N ALA A 821 -34.73 -19.71 -30.77
CA ALA A 821 -34.04 -20.42 -29.70
C ALA A 821 -34.25 -21.93 -29.72
N GLU A 822 -34.28 -22.56 -30.91
CA GLU A 822 -34.16 -24.01 -31.06
C GLU A 822 -33.46 -24.34 -32.39
N GLY A 823 -32.17 -24.70 -32.28
CA GLY A 823 -31.43 -25.57 -33.21
C GLY A 823 -31.25 -25.08 -34.63
N TYR A 824 -30.13 -24.43 -34.91
CA TYR A 824 -29.34 -24.70 -36.12
C TYR A 824 -27.98 -23.96 -35.97
N GLN A 825 -26.93 -24.75 -35.86
CA GLN A 825 -25.52 -24.31 -35.95
C GLN A 825 -25.20 -23.94 -37.42
N LEU A 826 -25.22 -22.66 -37.78
CA LEU A 826 -24.76 -22.17 -39.08
C LEU A 826 -23.25 -21.94 -39.03
N SER A 827 -22.51 -22.87 -39.61
CA SER A 827 -21.09 -22.74 -39.90
C SER A 827 -20.87 -21.72 -41.03
N PHE A 828 -20.30 -20.55 -40.74
CA PHE A 828 -19.94 -19.52 -41.69
C PHE A 828 -18.40 -19.38 -41.81
N PHE A 829 -17.71 -20.40 -42.21
CA PHE A 829 -16.40 -20.33 -42.87
C PHE A 829 -16.27 -21.49 -43.85
N GLN A 830 -16.75 -21.26 -45.07
CA GLN A 830 -16.13 -21.93 -46.21
C GLN A 830 -14.98 -21.02 -46.69
N LEU A 831 -13.79 -21.21 -46.17
CA LEU A 831 -12.62 -21.11 -47.01
C LEU A 831 -12.84 -22.15 -48.12
N ASP A 832 -13.15 -21.72 -49.34
CA ASP A 832 -13.15 -22.60 -50.51
C ASP A 832 -11.70 -23.07 -50.71
N ASP A 833 -11.37 -24.15 -50.03
CA ASP A 833 -10.21 -24.95 -50.39
C ASP A 833 -10.59 -25.59 -51.71
N PRO A 834 -9.88 -25.27 -52.81
CA PRO A 834 -10.18 -25.82 -54.12
C PRO A 834 -10.22 -27.36 -54.13
N VAL A 835 -9.46 -28.00 -53.24
CA VAL A 835 -9.42 -29.45 -53.04
C VAL A 835 -10.70 -29.96 -52.40
N LEU A 836 -11.23 -29.28 -51.38
CA LEU A 836 -12.48 -29.65 -50.73
C LEU A 836 -13.69 -29.37 -51.62
N SER A 837 -13.67 -28.32 -52.43
CA SER A 837 -14.70 -28.05 -53.45
C SER A 837 -14.73 -29.14 -54.54
N GLN A 838 -13.56 -29.57 -55.01
CA GLN A 838 -13.46 -30.66 -55.98
C GLN A 838 -13.97 -32.00 -55.41
N VAL A 839 -13.61 -32.32 -54.19
CA VAL A 839 -14.13 -33.51 -53.46
C VAL A 839 -15.64 -33.46 -53.29
N ARG A 840 -16.17 -32.32 -52.90
CA ARG A 840 -17.62 -32.10 -52.75
C ARG A 840 -18.33 -32.34 -54.06
N ASP A 841 -17.84 -31.80 -55.16
CA ASP A 841 -18.49 -31.90 -56.48
C ASP A 841 -18.38 -33.34 -57.03
N GLU A 842 -17.27 -34.04 -56.80
CA GLU A 842 -17.11 -35.46 -57.12
C GLU A 842 -18.11 -36.34 -56.34
N ILE A 843 -18.31 -36.10 -55.04
CA ILE A 843 -19.27 -36.85 -54.21
C ILE A 843 -20.71 -36.50 -54.60
N LYS A 844 -21.00 -35.25 -54.91
CA LYS A 844 -22.36 -34.80 -55.28
C LYS A 844 -22.84 -35.37 -56.61
N ASN A 845 -21.93 -35.61 -57.58
CA ASN A 845 -22.21 -36.13 -58.87
C ASN A 845 -22.17 -37.68 -58.95
N LEU A 846 -21.89 -38.33 -57.80
CA LEU A 846 -21.78 -39.79 -57.70
C LEU A 846 -23.18 -40.44 -57.60
N ASP A 847 -23.56 -41.25 -58.59
CA ASP A 847 -24.80 -42.04 -58.48
C ASP A 847 -24.50 -43.35 -57.73
N VAL A 848 -24.70 -43.32 -56.42
CA VAL A 848 -24.37 -44.41 -55.48
C VAL A 848 -25.17 -45.67 -55.72
N ASN A 849 -26.36 -45.56 -56.35
CA ASN A 849 -27.27 -46.66 -56.52
C ASN A 849 -26.89 -47.55 -57.75
N ASN A 850 -26.11 -47.04 -58.69
CA ASN A 850 -25.69 -47.74 -59.92
C ASN A 850 -24.21 -48.16 -59.88
N LEU A 851 -23.50 -48.04 -58.77
CA LEU A 851 -22.12 -48.43 -58.63
C LEU A 851 -21.94 -49.91 -58.20
N THR A 852 -21.08 -50.60 -58.81
CA THR A 852 -20.64 -51.91 -58.31
C THR A 852 -19.64 -51.77 -57.18
N PRO A 853 -19.47 -52.75 -56.27
CA PRO A 853 -18.58 -52.62 -55.11
C PRO A 853 -17.10 -52.29 -55.52
N LEU A 854 -16.66 -52.71 -56.62
CA LEU A 854 -15.28 -52.42 -57.13
C LEU A 854 -15.17 -50.98 -57.66
N GLU A 855 -16.18 -50.43 -58.26
CA GLU A 855 -16.27 -49.06 -58.76
C GLU A 855 -16.37 -48.10 -57.60
N ALA A 856 -17.15 -48.47 -56.58
CA ALA A 856 -17.23 -47.68 -55.36
C ALA A 856 -15.84 -47.58 -54.63
N LEU A 857 -15.10 -48.65 -54.56
CA LEU A 857 -13.75 -48.69 -53.95
C LEU A 857 -12.76 -47.86 -54.74
N ASN A 858 -12.84 -47.93 -56.11
CA ASN A 858 -12.02 -47.10 -57.00
C ASN A 858 -12.34 -45.59 -56.83
N LYS A 859 -13.60 -45.24 -56.76
CA LYS A 859 -14.02 -43.86 -56.57
C LYS A 859 -13.60 -43.32 -55.21
N LEU A 860 -13.71 -44.11 -54.13
CA LEU A 860 -13.18 -43.76 -52.82
C LEU A 860 -11.65 -43.56 -52.83
N SER A 861 -10.93 -44.35 -53.58
CA SER A 861 -9.50 -44.24 -53.76
C SER A 861 -9.12 -42.96 -54.53
N GLU A 862 -9.93 -42.58 -55.53
CA GLU A 862 -9.78 -41.34 -56.29
C GLU A 862 -10.01 -40.10 -55.46
N ILE A 863 -11.08 -40.09 -54.68
CA ILE A 863 -11.39 -39.04 -53.74
C ILE A 863 -10.26 -38.88 -52.66
N LYS A 864 -9.76 -40.00 -52.15
CA LYS A 864 -8.62 -40.00 -51.25
C LYS A 864 -7.34 -39.42 -51.88
N ARG A 865 -7.08 -39.70 -53.18
CA ARG A 865 -5.96 -39.08 -53.90
C ARG A 865 -6.10 -37.57 -54.05
N ILE A 866 -7.30 -37.07 -54.32
CA ILE A 866 -7.59 -35.62 -54.38
C ILE A 866 -7.24 -34.94 -53.04
N ILE A 867 -7.59 -35.58 -51.92
CA ILE A 867 -7.30 -35.04 -50.57
C ILE A 867 -5.80 -35.15 -50.22
N THR A 868 -5.14 -36.25 -50.58
CA THR A 868 -3.77 -36.51 -50.11
C THR A 868 -2.69 -36.01 -51.08
N GLY A 869 -3.04 -35.59 -52.31
CA GLY A 869 -2.10 -35.09 -53.31
C GLY A 869 -1.11 -36.13 -53.85
N LYS A 870 -1.37 -37.41 -53.62
CA LYS A 870 -0.54 -38.54 -54.10
C LYS A 870 -1.36 -39.52 -54.97
#